data_e33a90b293dfb5a23ae7f56ae6091606
#
_entry.id   e33a90b293dfb5a23ae7f56ae6091606
#
_cell.length_a   1.000
_cell.length_b   1.000
_cell.length_c   1.000
_cell.angle_alpha   90.00
_cell.angle_beta   90.00
_cell.angle_gamma   90.00
#
_symmetry.space_group_name_H-M   'P 1'
#
loop_
_entity.id
_entity.type
_entity.pdbx_description
1 polymer ?
#
loop_
_entity_poly.entity_id
_entity_poly.type
_entity_poly.pdbx_seq_one_letter_code
_entity_poly.pdbx_strand_id
1 'polypeptide(L)'
;MEAYCVKCREKREIKDPIAEYNKAGAPVTRGTCSVCGTNVYRMGRTEAHEGLPKPEVVRKAKKTQPRKGKLVIVESPAKAKTVGRFLGKGYTVRASVGHVRDLLRSKLSVDVENDFEPQYRVPNEKREVVKELKKLAGKAEEIYLATDPDREGEAIAWHLMEAADIDESRTNRVVFHEITKDAVDEAFAHPRTIDMDLVDAQQARRILDRLVGYGISPILWKKVRSRLSAGRVQSVALRLVVEREREIDDFNPEEYWSIEADLLPEGGQKSYRAKLARINGETPELPSQGGVDAVLADMRKAAYTVDSVREGKRRRNPSAPFITSTLQQDASRKLGFTARKTMSIAQQLYEGVELDGEGTQGLITYMRTDSTNISEIALNETRGFIKERYGEGFLPETPPTYKTRTQSAQEAHEAIRPTSVLRQPKAIKKYLSRDQFRLYQLIWQRFVASQMNPAVYKTLSVEVVGRSAEKNEYLLRASGSQLEFPGFLVVYEEGRDEDQTEDEEGDSAQIPVDDIRENQTQSLEELYPEQHFTQPPPRYTEASLVQVLEENGIGRPSTYAPILSTIQNRGYVLREGKRLEPTETGFLVNDLVVEYFPSIVDINFTSNLEDELDQIASGDAEWVDVIREFYGPFSERLEKAEAQMPEQKAELEKVGRECPRCGHDLIIRWGRYGKFISCSNFPDCRYTEPYLETIGVTCPTCGEGEVVRRKTRKGRTFYGCSRYPDCDFTSWKQPVAEKCPNCGGVLVIANKRQLKCLDCEETFLQDEILKESEMA
;
A
#
# COMPACT_ATOMS: atom_id res chain seq x y z
N MET A 1 -3.62 62.21 -24.82
CA MET A 1 -2.93 60.98 -24.34
C MET A 1 -2.80 61.05 -22.84
N GLU A 2 -3.19 59.99 -22.09
CA GLU A 2 -3.21 60.02 -20.64
C GLU A 2 -2.14 59.14 -20.01
N ALA A 3 -1.63 59.59 -18.83
CA ALA A 3 -0.78 58.82 -17.94
C ALA A 3 -1.21 59.03 -16.48
N TYR A 4 -0.82 58.08 -15.61
CA TYR A 4 -1.11 58.18 -14.18
C TYR A 4 -0.22 59.22 -13.53
N CYS A 5 -0.83 60.25 -12.95
CA CYS A 5 -0.11 61.26 -12.17
C CYS A 5 -0.06 60.86 -10.69
N VAL A 6 1.15 60.64 -10.17
CA VAL A 6 1.34 60.20 -8.78
C VAL A 6 0.91 61.29 -7.77
N LYS A 7 1.02 62.59 -8.14
CA LYS A 7 0.60 63.72 -7.29
C LYS A 7 -0.92 63.89 -7.26
N CYS A 8 -1.58 63.76 -8.44
CA CYS A 8 -3.05 63.83 -8.53
C CYS A 8 -3.74 62.54 -8.16
N ARG A 9 -3.03 61.42 -8.11
CA ARG A 9 -3.50 60.04 -7.84
C ARG A 9 -4.58 59.53 -8.82
N GLU A 10 -4.56 60.02 -10.05
CA GLU A 10 -5.49 59.67 -11.14
C GLU A 10 -4.83 59.78 -12.51
N LYS A 11 -5.48 59.27 -13.57
CA LYS A 11 -5.05 59.44 -14.95
C LYS A 11 -5.33 60.87 -15.38
N ARG A 12 -4.32 61.51 -15.95
CA ARG A 12 -4.38 62.87 -16.46
C ARG A 12 -3.77 62.94 -17.84
N GLU A 13 -4.17 63.93 -18.61
CA GLU A 13 -3.64 64.20 -19.93
C GLU A 13 -2.15 64.66 -19.82
N ILE A 14 -1.33 64.14 -20.73
CA ILE A 14 0.09 64.50 -20.82
C ILE A 14 0.20 65.73 -21.63
N LYS A 15 0.69 66.81 -21.02
CA LYS A 15 1.08 68.04 -21.70
C LYS A 15 2.50 67.87 -22.23
N ASP A 16 2.76 68.35 -23.45
CA ASP A 16 4.04 68.30 -24.17
C ASP A 16 4.60 66.84 -24.24
N PRO A 17 3.87 65.87 -24.81
CA PRO A 17 4.28 64.48 -24.85
C PRO A 17 5.50 64.27 -25.75
N ILE A 18 6.58 63.73 -25.21
CA ILE A 18 7.79 63.33 -25.93
C ILE A 18 7.86 61.80 -25.96
N ALA A 19 7.84 61.22 -27.16
CA ALA A 19 8.05 59.81 -27.37
C ALA A 19 9.55 59.51 -27.41
N GLU A 20 9.99 58.54 -26.61
CA GLU A 20 11.38 58.09 -26.57
C GLU A 20 11.48 56.60 -26.22
N TYR A 21 12.66 56.03 -26.40
CA TYR A 21 12.96 54.70 -25.89
C TYR A 21 13.78 54.81 -24.60
N ASN A 22 13.41 54.12 -23.56
CA ASN A 22 14.18 54.08 -22.33
C ASN A 22 15.51 53.32 -22.52
N LYS A 23 16.38 53.32 -21.50
CA LYS A 23 17.68 52.63 -21.53
C LYS A 23 17.61 51.13 -21.76
N ALA A 24 16.44 50.54 -21.60
CA ALA A 24 16.18 49.11 -21.87
C ALA A 24 15.54 48.86 -23.26
N GLY A 25 15.41 49.87 -24.10
CA GLY A 25 14.83 49.79 -25.43
C GLY A 25 13.29 49.66 -25.43
N ALA A 26 12.63 49.88 -24.29
CA ALA A 26 11.18 49.89 -24.23
C ALA A 26 10.60 51.27 -24.61
N PRO A 27 9.53 51.34 -25.41
CA PRO A 27 8.92 52.64 -25.81
C PRO A 27 8.24 53.29 -24.61
N VAL A 28 8.48 54.58 -24.42
CA VAL A 28 7.96 55.41 -23.32
C VAL A 28 7.54 56.75 -23.87
N THR A 29 6.40 57.28 -23.43
CA THR A 29 6.04 58.69 -23.65
C THR A 29 6.10 59.42 -22.32
N ARG A 30 6.92 60.48 -22.23
CA ARG A 30 7.00 61.33 -21.05
C ARG A 30 6.46 62.70 -21.36
N GLY A 31 6.04 63.43 -20.34
CA GLY A 31 5.59 64.80 -20.39
C GLY A 31 5.19 65.29 -19.01
N THR A 32 4.43 66.36 -18.96
CA THR A 32 3.98 66.93 -17.67
C THR A 32 2.47 66.73 -17.52
N CYS A 33 2.01 66.56 -16.28
CA CYS A 33 0.58 66.50 -15.95
C CYS A 33 -0.07 67.85 -16.27
N SER A 34 -1.17 67.85 -17.04
CA SER A 34 -1.90 69.05 -17.43
C SER A 34 -2.44 69.87 -16.26
N VAL A 35 -2.64 69.24 -15.08
CA VAL A 35 -3.22 69.87 -13.90
C VAL A 35 -2.17 70.35 -12.91
N CYS A 36 -1.16 69.56 -12.60
CA CYS A 36 -0.21 69.88 -11.51
C CYS A 36 1.23 70.00 -11.95
N GLY A 37 1.57 69.95 -13.24
CA GLY A 37 2.88 70.06 -13.80
C GLY A 37 3.91 69.02 -13.44
N THR A 38 3.52 67.96 -12.72
CA THR A 38 4.41 66.85 -12.34
C THR A 38 4.75 66.02 -13.55
N ASN A 39 6.02 65.58 -13.68
CA ASN A 39 6.42 64.66 -14.74
C ASN A 39 5.66 63.35 -14.65
N VAL A 40 5.08 62.91 -15.79
CA VAL A 40 4.32 61.70 -15.92
C VAL A 40 4.88 60.81 -17.05
N TYR A 41 4.73 59.49 -16.91
CA TYR A 41 5.21 58.50 -17.87
C TYR A 41 4.11 57.56 -18.29
N ARG A 42 4.09 57.28 -19.57
CA ARG A 42 3.27 56.22 -20.14
C ARG A 42 4.17 55.17 -20.79
N MET A 43 4.08 53.93 -20.35
CA MET A 43 4.76 52.81 -20.98
C MET A 43 3.94 52.30 -22.15
N GLY A 44 4.60 51.87 -23.24
CA GLY A 44 3.98 51.32 -24.43
C GLY A 44 4.18 52.20 -25.68
N ARG A 45 4.09 51.55 -26.87
CA ARG A 45 4.24 52.19 -28.17
C ARG A 45 3.02 53.06 -28.46
N THR A 46 3.24 54.21 -29.02
CA THR A 46 2.22 55.13 -29.50
C THR A 46 2.59 55.57 -30.94
N GLU A 47 1.66 56.17 -31.69
CA GLU A 47 1.89 56.66 -33.04
C GLU A 47 3.11 57.61 -33.11
N ALA A 48 3.37 58.35 -32.06
CA ALA A 48 4.53 59.23 -31.95
C ALA A 48 5.90 58.51 -31.91
N HIS A 49 5.91 57.18 -31.82
CA HIS A 49 7.13 56.36 -31.93
C HIS A 49 7.37 55.87 -33.37
N GLU A 50 6.47 56.15 -34.32
CA GLU A 50 6.66 55.84 -35.74
C GLU A 50 7.76 56.72 -36.30
N GLY A 51 8.81 56.08 -36.87
CA GLY A 51 9.97 56.76 -37.39
C GLY A 51 11.11 57.07 -36.38
N LEU A 52 10.91 56.82 -35.07
CA LEU A 52 12.00 56.94 -34.13
C LEU A 52 12.92 55.71 -34.16
N PRO A 53 14.25 55.89 -34.32
CA PRO A 53 15.18 54.78 -34.32
C PRO A 53 15.18 54.08 -32.99
N LYS A 54 14.91 52.77 -33.03
CA LYS A 54 14.98 51.94 -31.84
C LYS A 54 16.45 51.78 -31.44
N PRO A 55 16.87 52.19 -30.20
CA PRO A 55 18.26 52.02 -29.81
C PRO A 55 18.65 50.56 -29.81
N GLU A 56 19.78 50.23 -30.41
CA GLU A 56 20.40 48.93 -30.23
C GLU A 56 20.78 48.76 -28.76
N VAL A 57 20.01 47.96 -28.06
CA VAL A 57 20.33 47.60 -26.68
C VAL A 57 21.47 46.57 -26.72
N VAL A 58 22.70 47.07 -26.69
CA VAL A 58 23.87 46.21 -26.45
C VAL A 58 23.72 45.66 -25.04
N ARG A 59 23.11 44.48 -24.97
CA ARG A 59 23.12 43.71 -23.73
C ARG A 59 24.58 43.44 -23.41
N LYS A 60 25.14 44.16 -22.42
CA LYS A 60 26.46 43.83 -21.87
C LYS A 60 26.42 42.37 -21.53
N ALA A 61 27.19 41.54 -22.24
CA ALA A 61 27.38 40.15 -21.88
C ALA A 61 27.71 40.10 -20.37
N LYS A 62 26.87 39.47 -19.60
CA LYS A 62 27.18 39.25 -18.17
C LYS A 62 28.53 38.58 -18.15
N LYS A 63 29.54 39.23 -17.51
CA LYS A 63 30.83 38.60 -17.25
C LYS A 63 30.49 37.27 -16.52
N THR A 64 30.60 36.18 -17.22
CA THR A 64 30.46 34.84 -16.64
C THR A 64 31.61 34.69 -15.66
N GLN A 65 31.29 34.67 -14.36
CA GLN A 65 32.30 34.32 -13.35
C GLN A 65 32.77 32.88 -13.71
N PRO A 66 34.06 32.58 -13.59
CA PRO A 66 34.56 31.25 -13.84
C PRO A 66 33.78 30.28 -12.96
N ARG A 67 33.21 29.24 -13.59
CA ARG A 67 32.50 28.17 -12.91
C ARG A 67 33.48 27.42 -12.02
N LYS A 68 33.07 27.03 -10.82
CA LYS A 68 33.94 26.35 -9.88
C LYS A 68 33.13 25.40 -8.99
N GLY A 69 33.66 24.18 -8.80
CA GLY A 69 33.09 23.16 -7.91
C GLY A 69 32.03 22.29 -8.56
N LYS A 70 31.60 21.28 -7.83
CA LYS A 70 30.66 20.25 -8.28
C LYS A 70 29.35 20.39 -7.52
N LEU A 71 28.22 20.40 -8.24
CA LEU A 71 26.88 20.42 -7.67
C LEU A 71 26.28 19.03 -7.75
N VAL A 72 25.76 18.51 -6.65
CA VAL A 72 24.99 17.25 -6.61
C VAL A 72 23.56 17.56 -6.23
N ILE A 73 22.60 17.06 -7.00
CA ILE A 73 21.16 17.23 -6.73
C ILE A 73 20.55 15.86 -6.46
N VAL A 74 19.87 15.74 -5.32
CA VAL A 74 19.15 14.54 -4.85
C VAL A 74 17.69 14.90 -4.58
N GLU A 75 16.81 13.90 -4.30
CA GLU A 75 15.38 14.17 -4.08
C GLU A 75 15.08 14.75 -2.71
N SER A 76 15.76 14.28 -1.66
CA SER A 76 15.38 14.59 -0.28
C SER A 76 16.49 15.24 0.52
N PRO A 77 16.14 16.08 1.52
CA PRO A 77 17.13 16.67 2.43
C PRO A 77 17.90 15.64 3.26
N ALA A 78 17.29 14.50 3.60
CA ALA A 78 17.94 13.41 4.33
C ALA A 78 19.03 12.77 3.47
N LYS A 79 18.70 12.41 2.22
CA LYS A 79 19.67 11.90 1.23
C LYS A 79 20.79 12.90 0.98
N ALA A 80 20.47 14.21 0.90
CA ALA A 80 21.48 15.25 0.72
C ALA A 80 22.48 15.32 1.88
N LYS A 81 22.03 15.13 3.12
CA LYS A 81 22.88 15.09 4.30
C LYS A 81 23.83 13.88 4.26
N THR A 82 23.30 12.69 3.96
CA THR A 82 24.07 11.44 3.94
C THR A 82 25.11 11.44 2.82
N VAL A 83 24.68 11.68 1.58
CA VAL A 83 25.56 11.72 0.39
C VAL A 83 26.60 12.85 0.50
N GLY A 84 26.19 14.04 0.98
CA GLY A 84 27.10 15.17 1.14
C GLY A 84 28.24 14.92 2.14
N ARG A 85 27.99 14.10 3.15
CA ARG A 85 29.01 13.66 4.09
C ARG A 85 30.05 12.73 3.43
N PHE A 86 29.59 11.78 2.60
CA PHE A 86 30.51 10.85 1.92
C PHE A 86 31.38 11.53 0.87
N LEU A 87 30.82 12.47 0.11
CA LEU A 87 31.54 13.18 -0.95
C LEU A 87 32.50 14.27 -0.43
N GLY A 88 32.30 14.79 0.76
CA GLY A 88 33.19 15.74 1.42
C GLY A 88 33.22 17.15 0.79
N LYS A 89 34.34 17.89 1.01
CA LYS A 89 34.42 19.35 0.76
C LYS A 89 34.40 19.79 -0.70
N GLY A 90 34.56 18.90 -1.67
CA GLY A 90 34.60 19.26 -3.11
C GLY A 90 33.22 19.44 -3.74
N TYR A 91 32.17 19.04 -3.06
CA TYR A 91 30.82 18.94 -3.58
C TYR A 91 29.84 19.83 -2.81
N THR A 92 28.91 20.43 -3.54
CA THR A 92 27.74 21.13 -2.98
C THR A 92 26.52 20.26 -3.19
N VAL A 93 26.00 19.60 -2.15
CA VAL A 93 24.83 18.71 -2.28
C VAL A 93 23.57 19.49 -1.90
N ARG A 94 22.50 19.38 -2.71
CA ARG A 94 21.20 20.02 -2.52
C ARG A 94 20.06 19.07 -2.86
N ALA A 95 18.90 19.32 -2.25
CA ALA A 95 17.70 18.53 -2.50
C ALA A 95 16.70 19.29 -3.38
N SER A 96 16.06 18.59 -4.32
CA SER A 96 14.93 19.07 -5.12
C SER A 96 13.60 19.02 -4.35
N VAL A 97 13.56 18.24 -3.26
CA VAL A 97 12.34 17.96 -2.50
C VAL A 97 11.26 17.30 -3.38
N GLY A 98 11.63 16.27 -4.15
CA GLY A 98 10.81 15.56 -5.11
C GLY A 98 10.71 16.27 -6.47
N HIS A 99 9.64 16.02 -7.23
CA HIS A 99 9.44 16.61 -8.56
C HIS A 99 9.41 18.13 -8.55
N VAL A 100 10.09 18.75 -9.51
CA VAL A 100 10.15 20.21 -9.69
C VAL A 100 9.26 20.71 -10.83
N ARG A 101 8.77 19.82 -11.71
CA ARG A 101 7.78 20.09 -12.76
C ARG A 101 6.64 19.09 -12.65
N ASP A 102 5.43 19.50 -12.97
CA ASP A 102 4.25 18.62 -13.07
C ASP A 102 3.22 19.22 -14.04
N LEU A 103 2.28 18.41 -14.48
CA LEU A 103 1.09 18.83 -15.23
C LEU A 103 0.19 19.69 -14.32
N LEU A 104 -0.41 20.75 -14.84
CA LEU A 104 -1.30 21.62 -14.07
C LEU A 104 -2.50 20.82 -13.51
N ARG A 105 -2.83 21.05 -12.25
CA ARG A 105 -3.97 20.41 -11.59
C ARG A 105 -5.34 20.92 -12.05
N SER A 106 -5.41 22.09 -12.64
CA SER A 106 -6.65 22.74 -13.05
C SER A 106 -7.06 22.45 -14.51
N LYS A 107 -6.19 21.81 -15.29
CA LYS A 107 -6.39 21.51 -16.72
C LYS A 107 -5.89 20.11 -17.05
N LEU A 108 -6.33 19.58 -18.18
CA LEU A 108 -5.81 18.33 -18.73
C LEU A 108 -4.28 18.40 -18.91
N SER A 109 -3.79 19.50 -19.46
CA SER A 109 -2.35 19.75 -19.70
C SER A 109 -1.65 18.70 -20.54
N VAL A 110 -2.41 18.03 -21.41
CA VAL A 110 -1.96 17.10 -22.43
C VAL A 110 -2.64 17.53 -23.71
N ASP A 111 -1.87 17.71 -24.78
CA ASP A 111 -2.37 18.08 -26.09
C ASP A 111 -2.66 16.82 -26.89
N VAL A 112 -3.92 16.38 -26.90
CA VAL A 112 -4.34 15.11 -27.51
C VAL A 112 -4.34 15.15 -29.05
N GLU A 113 -4.35 16.36 -29.65
CA GLU A 113 -4.31 16.54 -31.09
C GLU A 113 -2.87 16.60 -31.63
N ASN A 114 -1.90 16.89 -30.73
CA ASN A 114 -0.49 17.01 -31.06
C ASN A 114 0.33 15.96 -30.29
N ASP A 115 0.19 14.69 -30.68
CA ASP A 115 0.93 13.54 -30.18
C ASP A 115 1.01 13.45 -28.64
N PHE A 116 -0.07 13.88 -27.94
CA PHE A 116 -0.19 13.86 -26.50
C PHE A 116 0.88 14.68 -25.75
N GLU A 117 1.41 15.73 -26.38
CA GLU A 117 2.47 16.57 -25.79
C GLU A 117 2.08 17.10 -24.41
N PRO A 118 2.87 16.79 -23.35
CA PRO A 118 2.56 17.20 -22.00
C PRO A 118 3.00 18.64 -21.72
N GLN A 119 2.10 19.46 -21.19
CA GLN A 119 2.38 20.83 -20.81
C GLN A 119 2.84 20.93 -19.35
N TYR A 120 4.13 20.69 -19.12
CA TYR A 120 4.73 20.77 -17.81
C TYR A 120 4.92 22.20 -17.31
N ARG A 121 4.74 22.41 -15.99
CA ARG A 121 5.04 23.67 -15.32
C ARG A 121 5.69 23.44 -13.96
N VAL A 122 6.47 24.41 -13.51
CA VAL A 122 7.00 24.47 -12.16
C VAL A 122 5.88 24.91 -11.21
N PRO A 123 5.43 24.05 -10.25
CA PRO A 123 4.45 24.41 -9.24
C PRO A 123 4.91 25.62 -8.41
N ASN A 124 3.97 26.41 -7.91
CA ASN A 124 4.28 27.62 -7.16
C ASN A 124 5.17 27.35 -5.94
N GLU A 125 4.90 26.27 -5.24
CA GLU A 125 5.66 25.79 -4.07
C GLU A 125 7.09 25.36 -4.39
N LYS A 126 7.40 25.08 -5.66
CA LYS A 126 8.74 24.66 -6.11
C LYS A 126 9.59 25.78 -6.69
N ARG A 127 9.01 26.96 -6.92
CA ARG A 127 9.71 28.08 -7.61
C ARG A 127 10.98 28.51 -6.90
N GLU A 128 10.97 28.59 -5.57
CA GLU A 128 12.17 29.02 -4.82
C GLU A 128 13.27 27.96 -4.86
N VAL A 129 12.92 26.68 -4.78
CA VAL A 129 13.85 25.56 -4.92
C VAL A 129 14.50 25.57 -6.30
N VAL A 130 13.70 25.69 -7.37
CA VAL A 130 14.20 25.75 -8.75
C VAL A 130 15.10 26.97 -8.96
N LYS A 131 14.74 28.13 -8.41
CA LYS A 131 15.53 29.35 -8.49
C LYS A 131 16.90 29.21 -7.78
N GLU A 132 16.93 28.58 -6.62
CA GLU A 132 18.17 28.26 -5.90
C GLU A 132 19.03 27.29 -6.73
N LEU A 133 18.45 26.16 -7.20
CA LEU A 133 19.15 25.17 -7.99
C LEU A 133 19.71 25.77 -9.29
N LYS A 134 18.93 26.58 -10.01
CA LYS A 134 19.39 27.31 -11.21
C LYS A 134 20.57 28.22 -10.92
N LYS A 135 20.55 28.95 -9.77
CA LYS A 135 21.66 29.83 -9.34
C LYS A 135 22.91 29.00 -9.04
N LEU A 136 22.78 27.82 -8.40
CA LEU A 136 23.92 26.95 -8.09
C LEU A 136 24.48 26.29 -9.34
N ALA A 137 23.60 25.75 -10.20
CA ALA A 137 23.96 25.13 -11.47
C ALA A 137 24.73 26.10 -12.40
N GLY A 138 24.33 27.40 -12.40
CA GLY A 138 25.04 28.42 -13.14
C GLY A 138 26.48 28.69 -12.67
N LYS A 139 26.83 28.32 -11.44
CA LYS A 139 28.16 28.48 -10.83
C LYS A 139 29.01 27.21 -10.87
N ALA A 140 28.39 26.05 -10.91
CA ALA A 140 29.05 24.75 -10.89
C ALA A 140 29.76 24.47 -12.23
N GLU A 141 30.89 23.79 -12.16
CA GLU A 141 31.64 23.27 -13.31
C GLU A 141 30.99 21.98 -13.81
N GLU A 142 30.71 21.05 -12.88
CA GLU A 142 30.03 19.79 -13.13
C GLU A 142 28.78 19.67 -12.28
N ILE A 143 27.76 19.01 -12.81
CA ILE A 143 26.48 18.80 -12.13
C ILE A 143 26.18 17.31 -12.14
N TYR A 144 25.87 16.79 -10.96
CA TYR A 144 25.53 15.38 -10.75
C TYR A 144 24.08 15.28 -10.31
N LEU A 145 23.28 14.54 -11.07
CA LEU A 145 21.90 14.20 -10.75
C LEU A 145 21.89 12.81 -10.10
N ALA A 146 21.80 12.78 -8.77
CA ALA A 146 21.89 11.59 -7.97
C ALA A 146 20.53 11.22 -7.34
N THR A 147 19.50 11.24 -8.19
CA THR A 147 18.12 10.83 -7.88
C THR A 147 18.02 9.30 -7.78
N ASP A 148 16.91 8.79 -7.22
CA ASP A 148 16.71 7.36 -6.99
C ASP A 148 16.86 6.51 -8.28
N PRO A 149 17.11 5.20 -8.16
CA PRO A 149 17.43 4.34 -9.31
C PRO A 149 16.19 3.88 -10.10
N ASP A 150 15.00 4.42 -9.83
CA ASP A 150 13.78 4.07 -10.55
C ASP A 150 13.40 5.09 -11.64
N ARG A 151 12.38 4.76 -12.46
CA ARG A 151 11.87 5.64 -13.52
C ARG A 151 11.38 7.00 -13.00
N GLU A 152 10.91 7.06 -11.74
CA GLU A 152 10.52 8.30 -11.07
C GLU A 152 11.73 9.20 -10.83
N GLY A 153 12.85 8.61 -10.34
CA GLY A 153 14.11 9.34 -10.14
C GLY A 153 14.72 9.81 -11.46
N GLU A 154 14.60 9.05 -12.53
CA GLU A 154 15.05 9.43 -13.87
C GLU A 154 14.27 10.63 -14.40
N ALA A 155 12.93 10.59 -14.28
CA ALA A 155 12.07 11.71 -14.65
C ALA A 155 12.33 12.97 -13.80
N ILE A 156 12.62 12.81 -12.49
CA ILE A 156 13.03 13.93 -11.63
C ILE A 156 14.33 14.56 -12.15
N ALA A 157 15.32 13.74 -12.53
CA ALA A 157 16.59 14.19 -13.09
C ALA A 157 16.37 15.02 -14.36
N TRP A 158 15.58 14.50 -15.31
CA TRP A 158 15.22 15.21 -16.54
C TRP A 158 14.47 16.50 -16.26
N HIS A 159 13.46 16.47 -15.38
CA HIS A 159 12.72 17.67 -15.00
C HIS A 159 13.60 18.75 -14.34
N LEU A 160 14.64 18.36 -13.62
CA LEU A 160 15.62 19.27 -13.04
C LEU A 160 16.46 19.96 -14.10
N MET A 161 16.91 19.22 -15.12
CA MET A 161 17.65 19.80 -16.25
C MET A 161 16.82 20.89 -16.94
N GLU A 162 15.60 20.57 -17.31
CA GLU A 162 14.68 21.47 -17.98
C GLU A 162 14.30 22.68 -17.11
N ALA A 163 13.90 22.46 -15.84
CA ALA A 163 13.43 23.52 -14.96
C ALA A 163 14.52 24.50 -14.54
N ALA A 164 15.73 24.01 -14.33
CA ALA A 164 16.86 24.81 -13.88
C ALA A 164 17.76 25.29 -15.02
N ASP A 165 17.42 24.97 -16.30
CA ASP A 165 18.18 25.36 -17.50
C ASP A 165 19.63 24.87 -17.38
N ILE A 166 19.78 23.58 -17.10
CA ILE A 166 21.07 22.90 -16.90
C ILE A 166 21.57 22.41 -18.26
N ASP A 167 22.82 22.69 -18.55
CA ASP A 167 23.49 22.28 -19.77
C ASP A 167 23.86 20.79 -19.70
N GLU A 168 23.38 20.01 -20.64
CA GLU A 168 23.59 18.56 -20.73
C GLU A 168 25.07 18.20 -20.78
N SER A 169 25.90 18.99 -21.48
CA SER A 169 27.36 18.76 -21.61
C SER A 169 28.13 18.73 -20.29
N ARG A 170 27.52 19.21 -19.19
CA ARG A 170 28.10 19.28 -17.84
C ARG A 170 27.36 18.42 -16.84
N THR A 171 26.37 17.65 -17.31
CA THR A 171 25.48 16.89 -16.46
C THR A 171 25.86 15.42 -16.48
N ASN A 172 25.94 14.87 -15.29
CA ASN A 172 26.23 13.47 -15.04
C ASN A 172 25.08 12.86 -14.23
N ARG A 173 24.53 11.75 -14.68
CA ARG A 173 23.58 10.94 -13.95
C ARG A 173 24.33 9.92 -13.12
N VAL A 174 24.01 9.84 -11.82
CA VAL A 174 24.64 8.91 -10.87
C VAL A 174 23.56 8.10 -10.19
N VAL A 175 23.70 6.78 -10.19
CA VAL A 175 22.72 5.84 -9.67
C VAL A 175 23.42 4.89 -8.68
N PHE A 176 22.79 4.70 -7.51
CA PHE A 176 23.24 3.76 -6.49
C PHE A 176 22.03 3.12 -5.79
N HIS A 177 22.16 1.81 -5.52
CA HIS A 177 21.08 1.01 -4.92
C HIS A 177 21.11 1.01 -3.39
N GLU A 178 22.19 1.47 -2.78
CA GLU A 178 22.33 1.67 -1.34
C GLU A 178 23.13 2.95 -1.04
N ILE A 179 22.87 3.58 0.08
CA ILE A 179 23.54 4.82 0.47
C ILE A 179 24.62 4.50 1.50
N THR A 180 25.66 3.79 1.02
CA THR A 180 26.92 3.53 1.71
C THR A 180 28.03 4.34 1.06
N LYS A 181 29.17 4.50 1.79
CA LYS A 181 30.29 5.26 1.23
C LYS A 181 30.82 4.59 -0.05
N ASP A 182 31.03 3.28 -0.01
CA ASP A 182 31.62 2.54 -1.11
C ASP A 182 30.72 2.54 -2.36
N ALA A 183 29.39 2.34 -2.19
CA ALA A 183 28.44 2.40 -3.29
C ALA A 183 28.31 3.81 -3.89
N VAL A 184 28.38 4.86 -3.07
CA VAL A 184 28.40 6.24 -3.56
C VAL A 184 29.70 6.56 -4.29
N ASP A 185 30.86 6.18 -3.75
CA ASP A 185 32.15 6.41 -4.41
C ASP A 185 32.22 5.69 -5.76
N GLU A 186 31.78 4.42 -5.82
CA GLU A 186 31.69 3.62 -7.05
C GLU A 186 30.78 4.28 -8.10
N ALA A 187 29.59 4.68 -7.70
CA ALA A 187 28.64 5.33 -8.59
C ALA A 187 29.16 6.67 -9.16
N PHE A 188 29.90 7.45 -8.35
CA PHE A 188 30.51 8.71 -8.81
C PHE A 188 31.75 8.49 -9.70
N ALA A 189 32.35 7.30 -9.64
CA ALA A 189 33.43 6.91 -10.56
C ALA A 189 32.89 6.51 -11.95
N HIS A 190 31.61 6.07 -12.03
CA HIS A 190 30.99 5.57 -13.27
C HIS A 190 29.67 6.32 -13.59
N PRO A 191 29.72 7.65 -13.83
CA PRO A 191 28.52 8.39 -14.19
C PRO A 191 28.04 8.03 -15.61
N ARG A 192 26.72 8.19 -15.84
CA ARG A 192 26.10 7.98 -17.16
C ARG A 192 25.29 9.22 -17.60
N THR A 193 24.68 9.17 -18.75
CA THR A 193 23.65 10.11 -19.20
C THR A 193 22.30 9.76 -18.60
N ILE A 194 21.32 10.67 -18.73
CA ILE A 194 19.92 10.35 -18.41
C ILE A 194 19.42 9.32 -19.42
N ASP A 195 18.71 8.34 -18.92
CA ASP A 195 18.04 7.31 -19.70
C ASP A 195 16.66 7.82 -20.11
N MET A 196 16.50 8.15 -21.40
CA MET A 196 15.26 8.73 -21.90
C MET A 196 14.13 7.71 -21.99
N ASP A 197 14.42 6.43 -22.16
CA ASP A 197 13.41 5.38 -22.21
C ASP A 197 12.69 5.25 -20.85
N LEU A 198 13.45 5.36 -19.75
CA LEU A 198 12.89 5.43 -18.40
C LEU A 198 12.07 6.72 -18.16
N VAL A 199 12.52 7.86 -18.71
CA VAL A 199 11.79 9.13 -18.66
C VAL A 199 10.47 9.00 -19.40
N ASP A 200 10.50 8.46 -20.61
CA ASP A 200 9.33 8.30 -21.48
C ASP A 200 8.32 7.30 -20.88
N ALA A 201 8.77 6.22 -20.25
CA ALA A 201 7.90 5.30 -19.51
C ALA A 201 7.18 5.99 -18.35
N GLN A 202 7.89 6.85 -17.59
CA GLN A 202 7.27 7.63 -16.51
C GLN A 202 6.32 8.69 -17.07
N GLN A 203 6.69 9.36 -18.15
CA GLN A 203 5.86 10.35 -18.85
C GLN A 203 4.58 9.71 -19.38
N ALA A 204 4.67 8.57 -20.08
CA ALA A 204 3.54 7.79 -20.56
C ALA A 204 2.57 7.44 -19.43
N ARG A 205 3.08 6.87 -18.34
CA ARG A 205 2.28 6.58 -17.14
C ARG A 205 1.57 7.82 -16.62
N ARG A 206 2.28 8.94 -16.52
CA ARG A 206 1.74 10.20 -16.00
C ARG A 206 0.63 10.76 -16.90
N ILE A 207 0.79 10.64 -18.22
CA ILE A 207 -0.21 11.06 -19.21
C ILE A 207 -1.43 10.15 -19.16
N LEU A 208 -1.27 8.81 -19.16
CA LEU A 208 -2.36 7.86 -19.04
C LEU A 208 -3.20 8.08 -17.76
N ASP A 209 -2.54 8.23 -16.61
CA ASP A 209 -3.24 8.49 -15.36
C ASP A 209 -3.96 9.86 -15.39
N ARG A 210 -3.42 10.83 -16.14
CA ARG A 210 -4.05 12.14 -16.37
C ARG A 210 -5.28 12.02 -17.27
N LEU A 211 -5.19 11.33 -18.40
CA LEU A 211 -6.29 11.13 -19.33
C LEU A 211 -7.47 10.43 -18.65
N VAL A 212 -7.21 9.31 -17.97
CA VAL A 212 -8.24 8.57 -17.24
C VAL A 212 -8.85 9.39 -16.11
N GLY A 213 -7.99 9.98 -15.27
CA GLY A 213 -8.46 10.73 -14.08
C GLY A 213 -9.27 11.97 -14.44
N TYR A 214 -8.88 12.70 -15.47
CA TYR A 214 -9.56 13.92 -15.94
C TYR A 214 -10.72 13.62 -16.89
N GLY A 215 -10.75 12.46 -17.53
CA GLY A 215 -11.89 12.01 -18.31
C GLY A 215 -13.03 11.54 -17.41
N ILE A 216 -12.79 10.56 -16.54
CA ILE A 216 -13.85 9.91 -15.76
C ILE A 216 -14.30 10.74 -14.56
N SER A 217 -13.36 11.35 -13.80
CA SER A 217 -13.74 12.02 -12.53
C SER A 217 -14.75 13.17 -12.70
N PRO A 218 -14.69 14.05 -13.72
CA PRO A 218 -15.70 15.08 -13.94
C PRO A 218 -17.09 14.50 -14.23
N ILE A 219 -17.17 13.38 -14.95
CA ILE A 219 -18.45 12.68 -15.22
C ILE A 219 -19.05 12.22 -13.88
N LEU A 220 -18.24 11.58 -13.02
CA LEU A 220 -18.68 11.17 -11.69
C LEU A 220 -19.12 12.38 -10.82
N TRP A 221 -18.47 13.56 -10.95
CA TRP A 221 -18.88 14.75 -10.21
C TRP A 221 -20.22 15.28 -10.67
N LYS A 222 -20.48 15.26 -11.97
CA LYS A 222 -21.74 15.71 -12.56
C LYS A 222 -22.89 14.75 -12.25
N LYS A 223 -22.62 13.44 -12.33
CA LYS A 223 -23.65 12.40 -12.25
C LYS A 223 -23.93 11.90 -10.83
N VAL A 224 -22.92 11.93 -9.93
CA VAL A 224 -23.05 11.44 -8.55
C VAL A 224 -22.79 12.55 -7.55
N ARG A 225 -21.52 12.88 -7.27
CA ARG A 225 -21.14 13.97 -6.35
C ARG A 225 -19.70 14.41 -6.55
N SER A 226 -19.39 15.64 -6.11
CA SER A 226 -18.02 16.17 -6.14
C SER A 226 -17.02 15.35 -5.31
N ARG A 227 -15.74 15.46 -5.63
CA ARG A 227 -14.58 14.80 -4.98
C ARG A 227 -14.46 13.28 -5.17
N LEU A 228 -15.31 12.65 -5.96
CA LEU A 228 -15.06 11.29 -6.43
C LEU A 228 -13.92 11.29 -7.45
N SER A 229 -13.23 10.18 -7.61
CA SER A 229 -12.21 10.03 -8.64
C SER A 229 -12.17 8.58 -9.10
N ALA A 230 -12.01 8.38 -10.38
CA ALA A 230 -11.62 7.11 -10.96
C ALA A 230 -10.20 7.24 -11.51
N GLY A 231 -9.50 6.15 -11.54
CA GLY A 231 -8.16 6.05 -12.11
C GLY A 231 -7.87 4.60 -12.45
N ARG A 232 -7.03 4.38 -13.41
CA ARG A 232 -6.73 3.09 -14.00
C ARG A 232 -6.57 1.97 -12.96
N VAL A 233 -5.51 1.96 -12.20
CA VAL A 233 -5.20 0.89 -11.25
C VAL A 233 -6.07 0.95 -9.97
N GLN A 234 -6.43 2.15 -9.51
CA GLN A 234 -7.28 2.28 -8.31
C GLN A 234 -8.69 1.72 -8.50
N SER A 235 -9.23 1.79 -9.73
CA SER A 235 -10.57 1.27 -10.03
C SER A 235 -10.58 -0.26 -10.06
N VAL A 236 -9.51 -0.89 -10.55
CA VAL A 236 -9.34 -2.35 -10.47
C VAL A 236 -9.22 -2.81 -9.02
N ALA A 237 -8.43 -2.13 -8.20
CA ALA A 237 -8.31 -2.47 -6.79
C ALA A 237 -9.65 -2.34 -6.03
N LEU A 238 -10.46 -1.32 -6.38
CA LEU A 238 -11.82 -1.18 -5.84
C LEU A 238 -12.73 -2.32 -6.30
N ARG A 239 -12.67 -2.68 -7.59
CA ARG A 239 -13.46 -3.76 -8.16
C ARG A 239 -13.19 -5.08 -7.45
N LEU A 240 -11.93 -5.44 -7.21
CA LEU A 240 -11.57 -6.66 -6.49
C LEU A 240 -12.20 -6.71 -5.08
N VAL A 241 -12.18 -5.57 -4.35
CA VAL A 241 -12.78 -5.51 -3.01
C VAL A 241 -14.31 -5.63 -3.07
N VAL A 242 -14.95 -4.99 -4.06
CA VAL A 242 -16.42 -5.06 -4.25
C VAL A 242 -16.86 -6.45 -4.68
N GLU A 243 -16.17 -7.08 -5.63
CA GLU A 243 -16.48 -8.45 -6.08
C GLU A 243 -16.36 -9.45 -4.93
N ARG A 244 -15.31 -9.33 -4.10
CA ARG A 244 -15.14 -10.16 -2.91
C ARG A 244 -16.28 -10.00 -1.91
N GLU A 245 -16.77 -8.79 -1.69
CA GLU A 245 -17.91 -8.58 -0.78
C GLU A 245 -19.19 -9.21 -1.34
N ARG A 246 -19.42 -9.13 -2.66
CA ARG A 246 -20.54 -9.81 -3.33
C ARG A 246 -20.43 -11.33 -3.22
N GLU A 247 -19.22 -11.89 -3.42
CA GLU A 247 -18.98 -13.34 -3.20
C GLU A 247 -19.33 -13.75 -1.76
N ILE A 248 -19.07 -12.89 -0.77
CA ILE A 248 -19.41 -13.15 0.63
C ILE A 248 -20.93 -13.04 0.86
N ASP A 249 -21.57 -12.01 0.29
CA ASP A 249 -23.02 -11.77 0.46
C ASP A 249 -23.87 -12.86 -0.23
N ASP A 250 -23.42 -13.36 -1.38
CA ASP A 250 -24.09 -14.42 -2.16
C ASP A 250 -23.79 -15.82 -1.64
N PHE A 251 -22.86 -15.97 -0.67
CA PHE A 251 -22.40 -17.26 -0.19
C PHE A 251 -23.46 -17.94 0.69
N ASN A 252 -23.79 -19.16 0.36
CA ASN A 252 -24.66 -20.02 1.16
C ASN A 252 -23.84 -21.07 1.88
N PRO A 253 -23.74 -21.07 3.22
CA PRO A 253 -23.05 -22.10 3.97
C PRO A 253 -23.68 -23.47 3.76
N GLU A 254 -22.88 -24.46 3.41
CA GLU A 254 -23.27 -25.86 3.31
C GLU A 254 -22.75 -26.65 4.50
N GLU A 255 -23.63 -27.44 5.12
CA GLU A 255 -23.28 -28.29 6.23
C GLU A 255 -22.52 -29.51 5.72
N TYR A 256 -21.43 -29.85 6.39
CA TYR A 256 -20.71 -31.10 6.23
C TYR A 256 -20.12 -31.59 7.54
N TRP A 257 -19.83 -32.86 7.63
CA TRP A 257 -19.27 -33.45 8.82
C TRP A 257 -17.95 -34.13 8.53
N SER A 258 -17.06 -34.12 9.53
CA SER A 258 -15.86 -34.94 9.58
C SER A 258 -15.94 -35.90 10.73
N ILE A 259 -15.25 -37.05 10.59
CA ILE A 259 -15.17 -38.06 11.65
C ILE A 259 -13.69 -38.31 11.94
N GLU A 260 -13.32 -38.18 13.19
CA GLU A 260 -12.00 -38.54 13.68
C GLU A 260 -12.13 -39.74 14.64
N ALA A 261 -11.10 -40.55 14.75
CA ALA A 261 -11.07 -41.75 15.60
C ALA A 261 -9.78 -41.76 16.42
N ASP A 262 -9.90 -42.04 17.71
CA ASP A 262 -8.75 -42.35 18.54
C ASP A 262 -8.51 -43.88 18.46
N LEU A 263 -7.32 -44.23 17.99
CA LEU A 263 -6.87 -45.58 17.77
C LEU A 263 -5.72 -45.94 18.69
N LEU A 264 -5.80 -47.10 19.36
CA LEU A 264 -4.75 -47.64 20.20
C LEU A 264 -4.09 -48.83 19.51
N PRO A 265 -2.77 -48.79 19.22
CA PRO A 265 -2.02 -49.90 18.68
C PRO A 265 -2.04 -51.11 19.60
N GLU A 266 -2.18 -52.33 19.06
CA GLU A 266 -2.05 -53.54 19.82
C GLU A 266 -0.68 -53.62 20.52
N GLY A 267 -0.70 -53.70 21.87
CA GLY A 267 0.49 -53.63 22.68
C GLY A 267 1.08 -52.24 22.91
N GLY A 268 0.49 -51.17 22.34
CA GLY A 268 0.86 -49.78 22.57
C GLY A 268 0.26 -49.24 23.88
N GLN A 269 0.82 -48.11 24.34
CA GLN A 269 0.35 -47.42 25.55
C GLN A 269 -0.30 -46.07 25.28
N LYS A 270 -0.23 -45.57 24.03
CA LYS A 270 -0.77 -44.27 23.65
C LYS A 270 -1.63 -44.39 22.41
N SER A 271 -2.83 -43.86 22.48
CA SER A 271 -3.68 -43.67 21.33
C SER A 271 -3.20 -42.51 20.47
N TYR A 272 -3.59 -42.54 19.21
CA TYR A 272 -3.36 -41.44 18.27
C TYR A 272 -4.63 -41.17 17.47
N ARG A 273 -4.80 -39.97 17.01
CA ARG A 273 -5.96 -39.51 16.28
C ARG A 273 -5.79 -39.70 14.78
N ALA A 274 -6.78 -40.29 14.13
CA ALA A 274 -6.84 -40.51 12.71
C ALA A 274 -8.18 -40.01 12.14
N LYS A 275 -8.12 -39.30 11.00
CA LYS A 275 -9.28 -38.73 10.33
C LYS A 275 -9.81 -39.70 9.27
N LEU A 276 -11.12 -39.86 9.18
CA LEU A 276 -11.77 -40.62 8.11
C LEU A 276 -11.51 -39.96 6.77
N ALA A 277 -10.78 -40.64 5.90
CA ALA A 277 -10.38 -40.15 4.59
C ALA A 277 -11.24 -40.71 3.45
N ARG A 278 -11.65 -41.95 3.56
CA ARG A 278 -12.49 -42.62 2.53
C ARG A 278 -13.46 -43.61 3.12
N ILE A 279 -14.60 -43.77 2.46
CA ILE A 279 -15.56 -44.85 2.69
C ILE A 279 -15.70 -45.62 1.36
N ASN A 280 -15.40 -46.90 1.36
CA ASN A 280 -15.43 -47.78 0.16
C ASN A 280 -14.61 -47.21 -1.02
N GLY A 281 -13.50 -46.55 -0.72
CA GLY A 281 -12.60 -45.96 -1.71
C GLY A 281 -12.95 -44.54 -2.18
N GLU A 282 -14.13 -44.02 -1.81
CA GLU A 282 -14.60 -42.68 -2.17
C GLU A 282 -14.47 -41.68 -1.02
N THR A 283 -14.36 -40.38 -1.33
CA THR A 283 -14.38 -39.31 -0.32
C THR A 283 -15.74 -39.29 0.38
N PRO A 284 -15.81 -39.31 1.73
CA PRO A 284 -17.10 -39.36 2.41
C PRO A 284 -17.91 -38.07 2.19
N GLU A 285 -19.13 -38.22 1.71
CA GLU A 285 -20.13 -37.15 1.66
C GLU A 285 -21.07 -37.33 2.87
N LEU A 286 -20.86 -36.46 3.87
CA LEU A 286 -21.61 -36.51 5.13
C LEU A 286 -22.35 -35.17 5.34
N PRO A 287 -23.47 -34.93 4.61
CA PRO A 287 -24.16 -33.65 4.63
C PRO A 287 -25.16 -33.49 5.79
N SER A 288 -25.33 -34.51 6.64
CA SER A 288 -26.30 -34.47 7.72
C SER A 288 -25.97 -35.41 8.88
N GLN A 289 -26.41 -35.04 10.06
CA GLN A 289 -26.22 -35.86 11.29
C GLN A 289 -26.72 -37.28 11.15
N GLY A 290 -27.88 -37.50 10.51
CA GLY A 290 -28.44 -38.87 10.32
C GLY A 290 -27.55 -39.78 9.50
N GLY A 291 -26.89 -39.28 8.47
CA GLY A 291 -25.87 -39.97 7.68
C GLY A 291 -24.64 -40.33 8.52
N VAL A 292 -24.20 -39.40 9.32
CA VAL A 292 -23.06 -39.58 10.26
C VAL A 292 -23.35 -40.63 11.30
N ASP A 293 -24.53 -40.62 11.91
CA ASP A 293 -24.91 -41.58 12.95
C ASP A 293 -24.89 -43.03 12.42
N ALA A 294 -25.34 -43.23 11.17
CA ALA A 294 -25.29 -44.56 10.52
C ALA A 294 -23.83 -45.02 10.32
N VAL A 295 -22.95 -44.11 9.84
CA VAL A 295 -21.52 -44.42 9.65
C VAL A 295 -20.85 -44.73 10.99
N LEU A 296 -21.10 -43.93 12.03
CA LEU A 296 -20.55 -44.14 13.37
C LEU A 296 -20.97 -45.48 13.96
N ALA A 297 -22.25 -45.89 13.76
CA ALA A 297 -22.77 -47.15 14.27
C ALA A 297 -22.07 -48.35 13.64
N ASP A 298 -21.70 -48.25 12.34
CA ASP A 298 -20.96 -49.26 11.63
C ASP A 298 -19.47 -49.27 11.93
N MET A 299 -18.85 -48.08 11.99
CA MET A 299 -17.43 -47.91 12.36
C MET A 299 -17.12 -48.47 13.75
N ARG A 300 -18.02 -48.32 14.73
CA ARG A 300 -17.86 -48.88 16.08
C ARG A 300 -17.76 -50.41 16.10
N LYS A 301 -18.25 -51.10 15.08
CA LYS A 301 -18.23 -52.57 14.93
C LYS A 301 -17.12 -53.04 13.99
N ALA A 302 -16.42 -52.13 13.33
CA ALA A 302 -15.36 -52.45 12.39
C ALA A 302 -14.09 -52.93 13.08
N ALA A 303 -13.39 -53.86 12.44
CA ALA A 303 -12.04 -54.27 12.85
C ALA A 303 -10.99 -53.41 12.12
N TYR A 304 -10.12 -52.81 12.88
CA TYR A 304 -9.13 -51.86 12.35
C TYR A 304 -7.75 -52.51 12.22
N THR A 305 -7.10 -52.31 11.09
CA THR A 305 -5.75 -52.83 10.82
C THR A 305 -4.95 -51.77 10.08
N VAL A 306 -3.67 -51.58 10.44
CA VAL A 306 -2.77 -50.69 9.73
C VAL A 306 -2.50 -51.24 8.33
N ASP A 307 -2.87 -50.50 7.30
CA ASP A 307 -2.66 -50.84 5.90
C ASP A 307 -1.27 -50.43 5.42
N SER A 308 -0.87 -49.20 5.73
CA SER A 308 0.46 -48.71 5.38
C SER A 308 1.03 -47.74 6.39
N VAL A 309 2.35 -47.78 6.54
CA VAL A 309 3.13 -46.83 7.35
C VAL A 309 4.21 -46.23 6.43
N ARG A 310 4.11 -44.94 6.16
CA ARG A 310 5.06 -44.25 5.26
C ARG A 310 5.84 -43.20 6.03
N GLU A 311 7.13 -43.43 6.16
CA GLU A 311 8.08 -42.43 6.65
C GLU A 311 8.66 -41.63 5.46
N GLY A 312 8.82 -40.32 5.66
CA GLY A 312 9.39 -39.45 4.65
C GLY A 312 10.11 -38.24 5.26
N LYS A 313 10.71 -37.47 4.38
CA LYS A 313 11.29 -36.17 4.76
C LYS A 313 10.68 -35.07 3.90
N ARG A 314 10.13 -34.05 4.56
CA ARG A 314 9.63 -32.84 3.91
C ARG A 314 10.62 -31.71 4.14
N ARG A 315 11.06 -31.09 3.05
CA ARG A 315 11.91 -29.88 3.11
C ARG A 315 11.03 -28.64 2.97
N ARG A 316 11.20 -27.69 3.88
CA ARG A 316 10.62 -26.36 3.78
C ARG A 316 11.74 -25.39 3.41
N ASN A 317 11.68 -24.87 2.18
CA ASN A 317 12.69 -23.93 1.67
C ASN A 317 12.47 -22.54 2.26
N PRO A 318 13.55 -21.77 2.46
CA PRO A 318 13.42 -20.35 2.82
C PRO A 318 12.81 -19.57 1.67
N SER A 319 12.01 -18.56 2.01
CA SER A 319 11.44 -17.64 1.02
C SER A 319 12.50 -16.66 0.54
N ALA A 320 12.32 -16.12 -0.68
CA ALA A 320 13.20 -15.12 -1.30
C ALA A 320 13.41 -13.89 -0.41
N PRO A 321 14.51 -13.15 -0.56
CA PRO A 321 14.63 -11.83 0.05
C PRO A 321 13.49 -10.93 -0.38
N PHE A 322 13.19 -9.90 0.41
CA PHE A 322 12.04 -9.05 0.13
C PHE A 322 12.16 -8.28 -1.18
N ILE A 323 11.05 -8.23 -1.88
CA ILE A 323 10.71 -7.20 -2.86
C ILE A 323 9.66 -6.28 -2.25
N THR A 324 9.28 -5.20 -2.92
CA THR A 324 8.34 -4.20 -2.35
C THR A 324 7.02 -4.80 -1.90
N SER A 325 6.41 -5.65 -2.72
CA SER A 325 5.12 -6.27 -2.43
C SER A 325 5.20 -7.21 -1.22
N THR A 326 6.18 -8.11 -1.19
CA THR A 326 6.34 -9.07 -0.10
C THR A 326 6.74 -8.40 1.22
N LEU A 327 7.52 -7.29 1.18
CA LEU A 327 7.79 -6.49 2.35
C LEU A 327 6.52 -5.83 2.91
N GLN A 328 5.65 -5.29 2.04
CA GLN A 328 4.38 -4.70 2.47
C GLN A 328 3.45 -5.75 3.07
N GLN A 329 3.38 -6.93 2.47
CA GLN A 329 2.57 -8.05 2.95
C GLN A 329 3.02 -8.51 4.34
N ASP A 330 4.30 -8.81 4.52
CA ASP A 330 4.80 -9.36 5.78
C ASP A 330 4.85 -8.31 6.90
N ALA A 331 5.12 -7.05 6.57
CA ALA A 331 5.01 -5.94 7.51
C ALA A 331 3.55 -5.72 7.96
N SER A 332 2.56 -5.95 7.09
CA SER A 332 1.15 -5.90 7.45
C SER A 332 0.78 -7.05 8.39
N ARG A 333 1.17 -8.28 8.05
CA ARG A 333 0.87 -9.50 8.82
C ARG A 333 1.50 -9.46 10.20
N LYS A 334 2.82 -9.25 10.29
CA LYS A 334 3.60 -9.35 11.54
C LYS A 334 3.65 -8.07 12.37
N LEU A 335 3.70 -6.91 11.72
CA LEU A 335 3.91 -5.64 12.40
C LEU A 335 2.62 -4.82 12.52
N GLY A 336 1.57 -5.18 11.76
CA GLY A 336 0.33 -4.41 11.65
C GLY A 336 0.52 -3.05 10.95
N PHE A 337 1.56 -2.91 10.11
CA PHE A 337 1.83 -1.68 9.38
C PHE A 337 0.98 -1.62 8.11
N THR A 338 0.50 -0.43 7.77
CA THR A 338 -0.08 -0.20 6.43
C THR A 338 1.02 -0.18 5.38
N ALA A 339 0.71 -0.47 4.13
CA ALA A 339 1.65 -0.37 3.01
C ALA A 339 2.32 1.01 2.96
N ARG A 340 1.55 2.09 3.15
CA ARG A 340 2.08 3.46 3.22
C ARG A 340 3.06 3.67 4.38
N LYS A 341 2.75 3.15 5.56
CA LYS A 341 3.63 3.26 6.73
C LYS A 341 4.92 2.48 6.50
N THR A 342 4.82 1.27 5.96
CA THR A 342 5.97 0.43 5.61
C THR A 342 6.92 1.16 4.67
N MET A 343 6.42 1.72 3.56
CA MET A 343 7.25 2.44 2.61
C MET A 343 7.85 3.71 3.18
N SER A 344 7.12 4.44 4.03
CA SER A 344 7.66 5.64 4.70
C SER A 344 8.82 5.33 5.65
N ILE A 345 8.76 4.20 6.36
CA ILE A 345 9.84 3.78 7.27
C ILE A 345 11.00 3.20 6.45
N ALA A 346 10.73 2.42 5.41
CA ALA A 346 11.76 1.89 4.51
C ALA A 346 12.57 3.03 3.87
N GLN A 347 11.90 4.10 3.41
CA GLN A 347 12.57 5.31 2.89
C GLN A 347 13.53 5.92 3.91
N GLN A 348 13.12 6.02 5.18
CA GLN A 348 13.99 6.55 6.24
C GLN A 348 15.21 5.65 6.48
N LEU A 349 15.04 4.33 6.45
CA LEU A 349 16.14 3.38 6.59
C LEU A 349 17.11 3.42 5.40
N TYR A 350 16.59 3.62 4.19
CA TYR A 350 17.38 3.77 2.97
C TYR A 350 18.18 5.08 2.97
N GLU A 351 17.50 6.23 3.25
CA GLU A 351 18.12 7.55 3.18
C GLU A 351 19.19 7.79 4.25
N GLY A 352 19.12 7.05 5.35
CA GLY A 352 20.15 6.97 6.37
C GLY A 352 19.69 7.32 7.77
N VAL A 353 20.31 6.64 8.72
CA VAL A 353 20.14 6.80 10.17
C VAL A 353 21.51 7.17 10.77
N GLU A 354 21.51 8.07 11.74
CA GLU A 354 22.73 8.47 12.45
C GLU A 354 23.18 7.35 13.39
N LEU A 355 24.39 6.83 13.19
CA LEU A 355 25.02 5.82 14.03
C LEU A 355 26.24 6.42 14.73
N ASP A 356 26.42 6.16 16.02
CA ASP A 356 27.59 6.65 16.77
C ASP A 356 28.89 6.13 16.17
N GLY A 357 29.83 7.01 15.90
CA GLY A 357 31.14 6.70 15.32
C GLY A 357 31.15 6.52 13.80
N GLU A 358 30.02 6.10 13.18
CA GLU A 358 29.92 5.91 11.73
C GLU A 358 29.20 7.09 11.05
N GLY A 359 28.42 7.91 11.82
CA GLY A 359 27.54 8.96 11.34
C GLY A 359 26.33 8.44 10.56
N THR A 360 25.76 9.25 9.67
CA THR A 360 24.56 8.85 8.93
C THR A 360 24.89 7.79 7.89
N GLN A 361 24.22 6.63 7.94
CA GLN A 361 24.38 5.48 7.06
C GLN A 361 23.02 5.00 6.54
N GLY A 362 22.93 4.65 5.25
CA GLY A 362 21.82 3.87 4.74
C GLY A 362 21.85 2.45 5.32
N LEU A 363 20.73 1.98 5.84
CA LEU A 363 20.66 0.68 6.52
C LEU A 363 20.10 -0.43 5.63
N ILE A 364 19.38 -0.07 4.57
CA ILE A 364 18.80 -1.02 3.61
C ILE A 364 19.09 -0.57 2.18
N THR A 365 19.00 -1.49 1.24
CA THR A 365 18.98 -1.21 -0.20
C THR A 365 17.70 -0.48 -0.59
N TYR A 366 17.63 -0.01 -1.82
CA TYR A 366 16.47 0.71 -2.35
C TYR A 366 15.21 -0.14 -2.26
N MET A 367 14.16 0.42 -1.66
CA MET A 367 12.96 -0.32 -1.25
C MET A 367 11.88 -0.42 -2.33
N ARG A 368 12.02 0.25 -3.48
CA ARG A 368 11.11 0.09 -4.62
C ARG A 368 11.77 -0.81 -5.65
N THR A 369 11.59 -2.10 -5.49
CA THR A 369 12.17 -3.13 -6.36
C THR A 369 11.25 -4.34 -6.44
N ASP A 370 11.25 -4.98 -7.57
CA ASP A 370 10.65 -6.29 -7.86
C ASP A 370 11.72 -7.36 -8.07
N SER A 371 12.99 -7.01 -7.95
CA SER A 371 14.14 -7.90 -8.09
C SER A 371 14.45 -8.64 -6.79
N THR A 372 14.81 -9.91 -6.91
CA THR A 372 15.35 -10.74 -5.83
C THR A 372 16.87 -10.92 -5.90
N ASN A 373 17.54 -10.21 -6.80
CA ASN A 373 18.99 -10.28 -7.00
C ASN A 373 19.74 -9.75 -5.77
N ILE A 374 20.93 -10.29 -5.55
CA ILE A 374 21.81 -9.92 -4.43
C ILE A 374 23.21 -9.71 -5.00
N SER A 375 23.87 -8.59 -4.64
CA SER A 375 25.24 -8.35 -5.03
C SER A 375 26.20 -9.40 -4.44
N GLU A 376 27.26 -9.72 -5.14
CA GLU A 376 28.26 -10.70 -4.69
C GLU A 376 28.89 -10.31 -3.35
N ILE A 377 29.10 -9.02 -3.12
CA ILE A 377 29.65 -8.48 -1.86
C ILE A 377 28.74 -8.85 -0.70
N ALA A 378 27.44 -8.54 -0.81
CA ALA A 378 26.45 -8.83 0.22
C ALA A 378 26.26 -10.34 0.43
N LEU A 379 26.30 -11.10 -0.66
CA LEU A 379 26.21 -12.55 -0.62
C LEU A 379 27.39 -13.16 0.16
N ASN A 380 28.61 -12.76 -0.14
CA ASN A 380 29.80 -13.25 0.53
C ASN A 380 29.87 -12.87 2.01
N GLU A 381 29.48 -11.61 2.36
CA GLU A 381 29.39 -11.18 3.76
C GLU A 381 28.37 -12.02 4.52
N THR A 382 27.18 -12.27 3.92
CA THR A 382 26.09 -13.04 4.54
C THR A 382 26.49 -14.50 4.74
N ARG A 383 27.13 -15.12 3.77
CA ARG A 383 27.61 -16.50 3.89
C ARG A 383 28.67 -16.65 4.99
N GLY A 384 29.60 -15.69 5.09
CA GLY A 384 30.56 -15.62 6.18
C GLY A 384 29.88 -15.50 7.54
N PHE A 385 28.91 -14.60 7.68
CA PHE A 385 28.12 -14.39 8.89
C PHE A 385 27.33 -15.64 9.31
N ILE A 386 26.67 -16.33 8.35
CA ILE A 386 25.91 -17.57 8.65
C ILE A 386 26.86 -18.65 9.15
N LYS A 387 28.00 -18.88 8.49
CA LYS A 387 29.01 -19.86 8.89
C LYS A 387 29.51 -19.61 10.30
N GLU A 388 29.87 -18.37 10.62
CA GLU A 388 30.41 -17.98 11.93
C GLU A 388 29.36 -18.08 13.04
N ARG A 389 28.12 -17.62 12.77
CA ARG A 389 27.10 -17.46 13.82
C ARG A 389 26.28 -18.72 14.07
N TYR A 390 25.97 -19.49 13.01
CA TYR A 390 25.07 -20.65 13.07
C TYR A 390 25.78 -21.97 12.77
N GLY A 391 26.93 -21.94 12.13
CA GLY A 391 27.71 -23.13 11.77
C GLY A 391 27.52 -23.55 10.31
N GLU A 392 28.45 -24.44 9.84
CA GLU A 392 28.46 -24.89 8.44
C GLU A 392 27.19 -25.64 8.02
N GLY A 393 26.55 -26.38 8.93
CA GLY A 393 25.32 -27.10 8.64
C GLY A 393 24.14 -26.23 8.24
N PHE A 394 24.16 -24.93 8.55
CA PHE A 394 23.12 -23.97 8.17
C PHE A 394 23.40 -23.27 6.83
N LEU A 395 24.60 -23.45 6.28
CA LEU A 395 25.03 -22.82 5.03
C LEU A 395 24.88 -23.79 3.86
N PRO A 396 24.06 -23.46 2.82
CA PRO A 396 23.99 -24.29 1.62
C PRO A 396 25.33 -24.26 0.83
N GLU A 397 25.68 -25.36 0.16
CA GLU A 397 26.90 -25.47 -0.65
C GLU A 397 26.96 -24.37 -1.72
N THR A 398 25.85 -24.19 -2.44
CA THR A 398 25.69 -23.13 -3.43
C THR A 398 24.70 -22.07 -2.93
N PRO A 399 24.92 -20.78 -3.24
CA PRO A 399 23.98 -19.74 -2.90
C PRO A 399 22.58 -20.03 -3.47
N PRO A 400 21.51 -19.89 -2.69
CA PRO A 400 20.15 -20.02 -3.20
C PRO A 400 19.86 -18.96 -4.26
N THR A 401 19.27 -19.37 -5.37
CA THR A 401 18.79 -18.47 -6.42
C THR A 401 17.28 -18.46 -6.44
N TYR A 402 16.69 -17.29 -6.61
CA TYR A 402 15.25 -17.10 -6.62
C TYR A 402 14.82 -16.56 -7.97
N LYS A 403 13.76 -17.16 -8.54
CA LYS A 403 13.20 -16.67 -9.80
C LYS A 403 12.42 -15.38 -9.57
N THR A 404 12.72 -14.36 -10.35
CA THR A 404 11.88 -13.16 -10.47
C THR A 404 10.66 -13.49 -11.32
N ARG A 405 9.48 -13.03 -10.92
CA ARG A 405 8.23 -13.32 -11.64
C ARG A 405 8.10 -12.50 -12.93
N THR A 406 8.62 -11.30 -12.96
CA THR A 406 8.60 -10.38 -14.12
C THR A 406 9.85 -10.59 -14.97
N GLN A 407 9.65 -10.95 -16.25
CA GLN A 407 10.77 -11.01 -17.23
C GLN A 407 11.39 -9.63 -17.49
N SER A 408 10.63 -8.57 -17.24
CA SER A 408 11.04 -7.16 -17.35
C SER A 408 11.58 -6.58 -16.04
N ALA A 409 11.79 -7.41 -14.99
CA ALA A 409 12.48 -6.93 -13.80
C ALA A 409 13.79 -6.28 -14.24
N GLN A 410 13.93 -4.98 -13.98
CA GLN A 410 15.13 -4.24 -14.32
C GLN A 410 16.31 -4.99 -13.69
N GLU A 411 17.08 -5.71 -14.49
CA GLU A 411 18.18 -6.58 -14.05
C GLU A 411 19.20 -5.87 -13.13
N ALA A 412 19.19 -4.54 -13.17
CA ALA A 412 20.05 -3.68 -12.38
C ALA A 412 19.61 -3.51 -10.91
N HIS A 413 18.37 -3.92 -10.52
CA HIS A 413 17.90 -3.71 -9.15
C HIS A 413 18.29 -4.90 -8.25
N GLU A 414 18.58 -4.59 -6.98
CA GLU A 414 18.76 -5.57 -5.91
C GLU A 414 17.47 -5.75 -5.09
N ALA A 415 17.39 -6.89 -4.39
CA ALA A 415 16.37 -7.14 -3.37
C ALA A 415 16.49 -6.16 -2.18
N ILE A 416 15.43 -6.03 -1.42
CA ILE A 416 15.45 -5.26 -0.17
C ILE A 416 16.19 -6.05 0.89
N ARG A 417 17.39 -5.61 1.22
CA ARG A 417 18.29 -6.23 2.18
C ARG A 417 18.96 -5.20 3.09
N PRO A 418 19.52 -5.60 4.24
CA PRO A 418 20.41 -4.72 4.99
C PRO A 418 21.67 -4.40 4.15
N THR A 419 22.20 -3.19 4.29
CA THR A 419 23.47 -2.78 3.64
C THR A 419 24.67 -3.56 4.19
N SER A 420 24.59 -4.08 5.40
CA SER A 420 25.52 -5.06 5.98
C SER A 420 24.80 -5.93 7.00
N VAL A 421 24.96 -7.25 6.92
CA VAL A 421 24.39 -8.20 7.91
C VAL A 421 25.07 -8.11 9.26
N LEU A 422 26.29 -7.56 9.32
CA LEU A 422 27.04 -7.36 10.55
C LEU A 422 26.39 -6.32 11.46
N ARG A 423 25.57 -5.41 10.90
CA ARG A 423 24.73 -4.48 11.65
C ARG A 423 23.49 -5.18 12.19
N GLN A 424 23.68 -6.11 13.13
CA GLN A 424 22.60 -6.88 13.72
C GLN A 424 21.55 -5.95 14.36
N PRO A 425 20.22 -6.21 14.22
CA PRO A 425 19.17 -5.33 14.72
C PRO A 425 19.32 -4.96 16.19
N LYS A 426 19.67 -5.94 17.05
CA LYS A 426 19.85 -5.71 18.49
C LYS A 426 20.97 -4.73 18.81
N ALA A 427 22.07 -4.75 18.03
CA ALA A 427 23.23 -3.89 18.23
C ALA A 427 22.93 -2.41 17.92
N ILE A 428 22.10 -2.15 16.90
CA ILE A 428 21.78 -0.79 16.46
C ILE A 428 20.44 -0.28 16.99
N LYS A 429 19.74 -1.06 17.84
CA LYS A 429 18.39 -0.74 18.37
C LYS A 429 18.31 0.66 19.00
N LYS A 430 19.36 1.10 19.71
CA LYS A 430 19.38 2.40 20.40
C LYS A 430 19.34 3.61 19.47
N TYR A 431 19.68 3.43 18.19
CA TYR A 431 19.67 4.49 17.17
C TYR A 431 18.37 4.53 16.37
N LEU A 432 17.51 3.53 16.50
CA LEU A 432 16.30 3.35 15.74
C LEU A 432 15.07 3.68 16.57
N SER A 433 14.11 4.35 15.97
CA SER A 433 12.75 4.40 16.53
C SER A 433 12.18 2.97 16.62
N ARG A 434 11.14 2.80 17.45
CA ARG A 434 10.47 1.49 17.61
C ARG A 434 10.02 0.89 16.25
N ASP A 435 9.45 1.71 15.39
CA ASP A 435 8.93 1.24 14.10
C ASP A 435 10.08 0.96 13.11
N GLN A 436 11.13 1.79 13.09
CA GLN A 436 12.34 1.54 12.29
C GLN A 436 13.03 0.24 12.73
N PHE A 437 13.16 0.02 14.04
CA PHE A 437 13.76 -1.21 14.56
C PHE A 437 12.98 -2.45 14.12
N ARG A 438 11.63 -2.43 14.24
CA ARG A 438 10.79 -3.57 13.87
C ARG A 438 10.89 -3.88 12.37
N LEU A 439 10.86 -2.87 11.51
CA LEU A 439 10.95 -3.06 10.07
C LEU A 439 12.36 -3.51 9.65
N TYR A 440 13.41 -2.90 10.21
CA TYR A 440 14.78 -3.29 9.95
C TYR A 440 15.04 -4.74 10.39
N GLN A 441 14.55 -5.13 11.56
CA GLN A 441 14.65 -6.50 12.05
C GLN A 441 13.98 -7.49 11.10
N LEU A 442 12.80 -7.16 10.60
CA LEU A 442 12.06 -8.00 9.66
C LEU A 442 12.86 -8.20 8.36
N ILE A 443 13.40 -7.11 7.78
CA ILE A 443 14.21 -7.15 6.57
C ILE A 443 15.49 -7.96 6.79
N TRP A 444 16.18 -7.71 7.89
CA TRP A 444 17.43 -8.41 8.24
C TRP A 444 17.20 -9.92 8.40
N GLN A 445 16.18 -10.31 9.16
CA GLN A 445 15.85 -11.71 9.41
C GLN A 445 15.50 -12.45 8.12
N ARG A 446 14.63 -11.86 7.28
CA ARG A 446 14.25 -12.46 6.00
C ARG A 446 15.44 -12.64 5.08
N PHE A 447 16.31 -11.63 4.99
CA PHE A 447 17.49 -11.68 4.15
C PHE A 447 18.47 -12.76 4.59
N VAL A 448 18.82 -12.83 5.86
CA VAL A 448 19.72 -13.90 6.38
C VAL A 448 19.10 -15.28 6.17
N ALA A 449 17.80 -15.44 6.51
CA ALA A 449 17.09 -16.70 6.33
C ALA A 449 17.09 -17.18 4.86
N SER A 450 16.95 -16.24 3.91
CA SER A 450 16.94 -16.56 2.47
C SER A 450 18.25 -17.20 1.99
N GLN A 451 19.34 -17.04 2.73
CA GLN A 451 20.67 -17.58 2.39
C GLN A 451 21.05 -18.81 3.24
N MET A 452 20.07 -19.39 3.97
CA MET A 452 20.27 -20.55 4.84
C MET A 452 19.70 -21.84 4.24
N ASN A 453 20.15 -22.96 4.79
CA ASN A 453 19.61 -24.28 4.45
C ASN A 453 18.11 -24.41 4.81
N PRO A 454 17.34 -25.21 4.04
CA PRO A 454 15.93 -25.53 4.34
C PRO A 454 15.77 -26.14 5.72
N ALA A 455 14.59 -25.94 6.31
CA ALA A 455 14.15 -26.76 7.42
C ALA A 455 13.74 -28.15 6.92
N VAL A 456 14.06 -29.16 7.71
CA VAL A 456 13.78 -30.56 7.38
C VAL A 456 12.85 -31.13 8.45
N TYR A 457 11.71 -31.67 8.00
CA TYR A 457 10.76 -32.35 8.83
C TYR A 457 10.78 -33.85 8.51
N LYS A 458 10.86 -34.68 9.53
CA LYS A 458 10.52 -36.09 9.43
C LYS A 458 9.00 -36.20 9.41
N THR A 459 8.43 -36.80 8.38
CA THR A 459 6.98 -36.97 8.24
C THR A 459 6.63 -38.42 8.38
N LEU A 460 5.50 -38.70 9.05
CA LEU A 460 4.89 -40.00 9.14
C LEU A 460 3.47 -39.90 8.63
N SER A 461 3.06 -40.84 7.82
CA SER A 461 1.66 -41.03 7.41
C SER A 461 1.27 -42.49 7.67
N VAL A 462 0.22 -42.70 8.43
CA VAL A 462 -0.34 -43.99 8.75
C VAL A 462 -1.74 -44.10 8.11
N GLU A 463 -1.95 -45.12 7.35
CA GLU A 463 -3.27 -45.46 6.82
C GLU A 463 -3.79 -46.71 7.57
N VAL A 464 -4.99 -46.59 8.13
CA VAL A 464 -5.66 -47.64 8.88
C VAL A 464 -6.98 -47.96 8.20
N VAL A 465 -7.20 -49.23 7.93
CA VAL A 465 -8.44 -49.71 7.30
C VAL A 465 -9.31 -50.40 8.34
N GLY A 466 -10.51 -49.85 8.52
CA GLY A 466 -11.58 -50.46 9.30
C GLY A 466 -12.51 -51.25 8.37
N ARG A 467 -12.70 -52.52 8.63
CA ARG A 467 -13.65 -53.37 7.89
C ARG A 467 -14.80 -53.77 8.75
N SER A 468 -16.02 -53.44 8.33
CA SER A 468 -17.23 -53.78 9.07
C SER A 468 -17.83 -55.11 8.60
N ALA A 469 -18.74 -55.68 9.39
CA ALA A 469 -19.50 -56.87 9.05
C ALA A 469 -20.42 -56.65 7.83
N GLU A 470 -20.81 -55.41 7.55
CA GLU A 470 -21.61 -54.99 6.41
C GLU A 470 -20.81 -54.86 5.11
N LYS A 471 -19.51 -55.20 5.15
CA LYS A 471 -18.54 -55.11 4.06
C LYS A 471 -18.17 -53.68 3.68
N ASN A 472 -18.43 -52.69 4.52
CA ASN A 472 -17.91 -51.36 4.34
C ASN A 472 -16.44 -51.32 4.74
N GLU A 473 -15.68 -50.52 3.97
CA GLU A 473 -14.28 -50.25 4.23
C GLU A 473 -14.08 -48.76 4.55
N TYR A 474 -13.52 -48.48 5.71
CA TYR A 474 -13.25 -47.15 6.24
C TYR A 474 -11.75 -46.90 6.25
N LEU A 475 -11.27 -46.05 5.38
CA LEU A 475 -9.86 -45.62 5.38
C LEU A 475 -9.69 -44.43 6.32
N LEU A 476 -8.97 -44.63 7.41
CA LEU A 476 -8.56 -43.59 8.34
C LEU A 476 -7.11 -43.19 8.06
N ARG A 477 -6.81 -41.92 8.08
CA ARG A 477 -5.46 -41.41 7.88
C ARG A 477 -5.02 -40.57 9.08
N ALA A 478 -3.84 -40.92 9.60
CA ALA A 478 -3.14 -40.09 10.57
C ALA A 478 -1.83 -39.58 9.92
N SER A 479 -1.53 -38.31 10.08
CA SER A 479 -0.28 -37.74 9.65
C SER A 479 0.36 -36.94 10.77
N GLY A 480 1.68 -36.99 10.85
CA GLY A 480 2.46 -36.23 11.82
C GLY A 480 3.77 -35.75 11.22
N SER A 481 4.25 -34.65 11.72
CA SER A 481 5.54 -34.13 11.30
C SER A 481 6.37 -33.66 12.51
N GLN A 482 7.65 -34.04 12.52
CA GLN A 482 8.60 -33.63 13.56
C GLN A 482 9.75 -32.87 12.93
N LEU A 483 10.10 -31.70 13.49
CA LEU A 483 11.23 -30.91 13.03
C LEU A 483 12.55 -31.65 13.34
N GLU A 484 13.23 -32.15 12.29
CA GLU A 484 14.52 -32.84 12.39
C GLU A 484 15.67 -31.84 12.34
N PHE A 485 15.60 -30.87 11.45
CA PHE A 485 16.60 -29.82 11.31
C PHE A 485 15.89 -28.46 11.10
N PRO A 486 16.14 -27.47 11.96
CA PRO A 486 15.40 -26.23 11.91
C PRO A 486 15.77 -25.32 10.73
N GLY A 487 16.98 -25.45 10.15
CA GLY A 487 17.42 -24.63 9.04
C GLY A 487 17.20 -23.14 9.27
N PHE A 488 16.64 -22.45 8.28
CA PHE A 488 16.37 -21.01 8.33
C PHE A 488 15.36 -20.58 9.40
N LEU A 489 14.55 -21.50 9.94
CA LEU A 489 13.54 -21.19 10.96
C LEU A 489 14.13 -20.64 12.27
N VAL A 490 15.41 -20.89 12.56
CA VAL A 490 16.12 -20.30 13.71
C VAL A 490 16.21 -18.77 13.63
N VAL A 491 16.03 -18.19 12.43
CA VAL A 491 16.13 -16.75 12.18
C VAL A 491 14.79 -16.14 11.85
N TYR A 492 14.00 -16.82 11.04
CA TYR A 492 12.81 -16.23 10.45
C TYR A 492 11.74 -17.27 10.10
N GLU A 493 10.52 -16.91 10.36
CA GLU A 493 9.33 -17.60 9.89
C GLU A 493 8.40 -16.59 9.20
N GLU A 494 7.79 -16.96 8.07
CA GLU A 494 6.88 -16.09 7.33
C GLU A 494 5.58 -15.83 8.09
N GLY A 495 5.04 -14.61 7.97
CA GLY A 495 3.73 -14.30 8.55
C GLY A 495 2.61 -14.84 7.68
N ARG A 496 1.59 -15.40 8.30
CA ARG A 496 0.37 -15.87 7.64
C ARG A 496 -0.79 -14.93 7.95
N ASP A 497 -1.80 -14.92 7.10
CA ASP A 497 -3.07 -14.28 7.41
C ASP A 497 -3.83 -15.15 8.43
N GLU A 498 -4.61 -14.52 9.31
CA GLU A 498 -5.30 -15.19 10.43
C GLU A 498 -6.26 -16.30 9.95
N ASP A 499 -6.79 -16.15 8.72
CA ASP A 499 -7.73 -17.08 8.12
C ASP A 499 -7.04 -18.33 7.47
N GLN A 500 -5.69 -18.36 7.41
CA GLN A 500 -4.91 -19.49 6.84
C GLN A 500 -4.31 -20.42 7.90
N THR A 501 -4.55 -20.15 9.18
CA THR A 501 -3.93 -20.90 10.28
C THR A 501 -4.72 -22.15 10.69
N GLU A 502 -5.99 -22.25 10.30
CA GLU A 502 -6.86 -23.34 10.76
C GLU A 502 -6.58 -24.69 10.06
N ASP A 503 -6.10 -24.68 8.81
CA ASP A 503 -5.92 -25.93 8.03
C ASP A 503 -4.61 -26.71 8.31
N GLU A 504 -3.60 -26.09 8.93
CA GLU A 504 -2.30 -26.74 9.18
C GLU A 504 -2.02 -27.11 10.65
N GLU A 505 -2.81 -26.63 11.62
CA GLU A 505 -2.68 -27.04 13.02
C GLU A 505 -3.15 -28.50 13.26
N GLY A 506 -3.94 -29.05 12.34
CA GLY A 506 -4.38 -30.46 12.40
C GLY A 506 -3.26 -31.50 12.18
N ASP A 507 -2.09 -31.08 11.68
CA ASP A 507 -1.01 -32.01 11.28
C ASP A 507 0.05 -32.26 12.36
N SER A 508 -0.16 -31.77 13.58
CA SER A 508 0.79 -31.94 14.71
C SER A 508 0.41 -33.05 15.69
N ALA A 509 -0.45 -34.00 15.26
CA ALA A 509 -0.75 -35.16 16.11
C ALA A 509 0.56 -35.90 16.47
N GLN A 510 0.83 -36.04 17.76
CA GLN A 510 1.94 -36.86 18.25
C GLN A 510 1.58 -38.34 18.01
N ILE A 511 1.91 -38.83 16.81
CA ILE A 511 1.73 -40.27 16.50
C ILE A 511 2.86 -41.02 17.21
N PRO A 512 2.57 -42.08 17.97
CA PRO A 512 3.58 -42.93 18.59
C PRO A 512 4.27 -43.81 17.54
N VAL A 513 5.24 -43.22 16.84
CA VAL A 513 5.92 -43.79 15.67
C VAL A 513 6.53 -45.15 15.94
N ASP A 514 7.04 -45.40 17.13
CA ASP A 514 7.75 -46.63 17.50
C ASP A 514 6.80 -47.82 17.77
N ASP A 515 5.51 -47.51 18.01
CA ASP A 515 4.51 -48.49 18.40
C ASP A 515 3.62 -48.97 17.24
N ILE A 516 3.72 -48.38 16.04
CA ILE A 516 2.84 -48.66 14.90
C ILE A 516 3.59 -49.42 13.81
N ARG A 517 3.02 -50.56 13.35
CA ARG A 517 3.57 -51.40 12.29
C ARG A 517 2.48 -51.80 11.28
N GLU A 518 2.87 -52.05 10.04
CA GLU A 518 1.95 -52.58 9.03
C GLU A 518 1.34 -53.90 9.45
N ASN A 519 0.09 -54.09 9.10
CA ASN A 519 -0.75 -55.25 9.48
C ASN A 519 -1.03 -55.38 11.00
N GLN A 520 -0.69 -54.38 11.81
CA GLN A 520 -1.00 -54.40 13.24
C GLN A 520 -2.46 -54.05 13.50
N THR A 521 -3.10 -54.80 14.38
CA THR A 521 -4.47 -54.51 14.83
C THR A 521 -4.50 -53.21 15.64
N GLN A 522 -5.55 -52.44 15.46
CA GLN A 522 -5.81 -51.21 16.20
C GLN A 522 -7.12 -51.34 16.97
N SER A 523 -7.14 -50.95 18.23
CA SER A 523 -8.38 -50.84 19.00
C SER A 523 -8.97 -49.45 18.84
N LEU A 524 -10.22 -49.37 18.43
CA LEU A 524 -10.96 -48.11 18.41
C LEU A 524 -11.33 -47.73 19.84
N GLU A 525 -10.86 -46.58 20.34
CA GLU A 525 -11.21 -46.05 21.67
C GLU A 525 -12.44 -45.17 21.59
N GLU A 526 -12.41 -44.16 20.73
CA GLU A 526 -13.48 -43.17 20.62
C GLU A 526 -13.62 -42.62 19.20
N LEU A 527 -14.83 -42.19 18.82
CA LEU A 527 -15.15 -41.52 17.56
C LEU A 527 -15.64 -40.11 17.83
N TYR A 528 -15.11 -39.15 17.09
CA TYR A 528 -15.42 -37.72 17.20
C TYR A 528 -16.06 -37.23 15.90
N PRO A 529 -17.39 -37.18 15.82
CA PRO A 529 -18.06 -36.46 14.74
C PRO A 529 -18.02 -34.98 14.99
N GLU A 530 -17.56 -34.19 14.00
CA GLU A 530 -17.53 -32.74 14.06
C GLU A 530 -18.37 -32.16 12.94
N GLN A 531 -19.29 -31.25 13.31
CA GLN A 531 -20.11 -30.49 12.37
C GLN A 531 -19.34 -29.27 11.88
N HIS A 532 -19.33 -29.09 10.57
CA HIS A 532 -18.71 -27.94 9.92
C HIS A 532 -19.71 -27.29 8.96
N PHE A 533 -19.45 -26.02 8.68
CA PHE A 533 -20.12 -25.30 7.60
C PHE A 533 -19.06 -24.69 6.69
N THR A 534 -19.26 -24.78 5.40
CA THR A 534 -18.40 -24.08 4.46
C THR A 534 -18.37 -22.60 4.80
N GLN A 535 -17.21 -21.95 4.66
CA GLN A 535 -17.02 -20.55 4.97
C GLN A 535 -16.90 -19.73 3.69
N PRO A 536 -17.44 -18.51 3.66
CA PRO A 536 -17.23 -17.59 2.53
C PRO A 536 -15.73 -17.26 2.40
N PRO A 537 -15.29 -16.83 1.19
CA PRO A 537 -13.92 -16.40 1.02
C PRO A 537 -13.63 -15.21 1.95
N PRO A 538 -12.45 -15.13 2.58
CA PRO A 538 -12.14 -14.06 3.50
C PRO A 538 -12.05 -12.70 2.79
N ARG A 539 -12.48 -11.62 3.48
CA ARG A 539 -12.28 -10.26 3.02
C ARG A 539 -10.80 -9.95 2.86
N TYR A 540 -10.45 -9.16 1.87
CA TYR A 540 -9.08 -8.73 1.68
C TYR A 540 -8.55 -7.94 2.88
N THR A 541 -7.29 -8.20 3.22
CA THR A 541 -6.43 -7.31 4.02
C THR A 541 -5.59 -6.44 3.07
N GLU A 542 -4.86 -5.43 3.59
CA GLU A 542 -3.88 -4.73 2.74
C GLU A 542 -2.82 -5.71 2.17
N ALA A 543 -2.45 -6.74 2.94
CA ALA A 543 -1.48 -7.75 2.52
C ALA A 543 -2.02 -8.62 1.37
N SER A 544 -3.20 -9.23 1.55
CA SER A 544 -3.77 -10.10 0.51
C SER A 544 -4.19 -9.32 -0.74
N LEU A 545 -4.63 -8.06 -0.61
CA LEU A 545 -4.92 -7.23 -1.79
C LEU A 545 -3.65 -6.88 -2.58
N VAL A 546 -2.53 -6.55 -1.90
CA VAL A 546 -1.23 -6.34 -2.58
C VAL A 546 -0.78 -7.62 -3.27
N GLN A 547 -0.96 -8.78 -2.64
CA GLN A 547 -0.61 -10.06 -3.20
C GLN A 547 -1.40 -10.34 -4.49
N VAL A 548 -2.72 -10.17 -4.48
CA VAL A 548 -3.58 -10.38 -5.66
C VAL A 548 -3.27 -9.39 -6.78
N LEU A 549 -3.01 -8.13 -6.46
CA LEU A 549 -2.58 -7.14 -7.46
C LEU A 549 -1.26 -7.55 -8.12
N GLU A 550 -0.27 -7.98 -7.33
CA GLU A 550 1.02 -8.47 -7.84
C GLU A 550 0.87 -9.73 -8.70
N GLU A 551 0.10 -10.71 -8.24
CA GLU A 551 -0.15 -11.98 -8.95
C GLU A 551 -0.79 -11.77 -10.32
N ASN A 552 -1.62 -10.73 -10.45
CA ASN A 552 -2.27 -10.34 -11.71
C ASN A 552 -1.47 -9.29 -12.52
N GLY A 553 -0.24 -8.96 -12.13
CA GLY A 553 0.58 -7.97 -12.84
C GLY A 553 0.10 -6.52 -12.75
N ILE A 554 -0.80 -6.22 -11.80
CA ILE A 554 -1.44 -4.91 -11.63
C ILE A 554 -0.67 -4.05 -10.64
N GLY A 555 -0.25 -2.89 -11.09
CA GLY A 555 0.60 -2.00 -10.31
C GLY A 555 2.08 -2.40 -10.36
N ARG A 556 2.91 -1.58 -9.73
CA ARG A 556 4.37 -1.74 -9.67
C ARG A 556 4.86 -1.29 -8.29
N PRO A 557 6.11 -1.52 -7.90
CA PRO A 557 6.66 -1.16 -6.58
C PRO A 557 6.33 0.26 -6.09
N SER A 558 6.25 1.23 -7.00
CA SER A 558 5.92 2.62 -6.68
C SER A 558 4.42 2.88 -6.44
N THR A 559 3.52 1.98 -6.85
CA THR A 559 2.07 2.25 -6.92
C THR A 559 1.21 1.51 -5.90
N TYR A 560 1.63 0.37 -5.33
CA TYR A 560 0.82 -0.40 -4.37
C TYR A 560 0.33 0.44 -3.18
N ALA A 561 1.24 1.10 -2.46
CA ALA A 561 0.88 1.91 -1.30
C ALA A 561 0.01 3.14 -1.65
N PRO A 562 0.25 3.90 -2.75
CA PRO A 562 -0.65 4.93 -3.25
C PRO A 562 -2.06 4.42 -3.59
N ILE A 563 -2.20 3.26 -4.25
CA ILE A 563 -3.49 2.66 -4.63
C ILE A 563 -4.33 2.41 -3.38
N LEU A 564 -3.79 1.62 -2.43
CA LEU A 564 -4.46 1.31 -1.17
C LEU A 564 -4.84 2.56 -0.38
N SER A 565 -3.94 3.54 -0.32
CA SER A 565 -4.22 4.81 0.34
C SER A 565 -5.32 5.61 -0.37
N THR A 566 -5.39 5.54 -1.69
CA THR A 566 -6.37 6.31 -2.48
C THR A 566 -7.77 5.78 -2.30
N ILE A 567 -8.02 4.47 -2.43
CA ILE A 567 -9.34 3.88 -2.26
C ILE A 567 -9.90 4.13 -0.85
N GLN A 568 -9.02 4.09 0.19
CA GLN A 568 -9.41 4.40 1.57
C GLN A 568 -9.64 5.91 1.79
N ASN A 569 -8.74 6.79 1.31
CA ASN A 569 -8.86 8.25 1.46
C ASN A 569 -10.06 8.83 0.71
N ARG A 570 -10.51 8.19 -0.37
CA ARG A 570 -11.72 8.55 -1.12
C ARG A 570 -13.00 8.06 -0.43
N GLY A 571 -12.86 7.19 0.57
CA GLY A 571 -13.98 6.61 1.28
C GLY A 571 -14.73 5.57 0.46
N TYR A 572 -14.06 4.93 -0.49
CA TYR A 572 -14.61 3.79 -1.26
C TYR A 572 -14.51 2.50 -0.47
N VAL A 573 -13.45 2.39 0.31
CA VAL A 573 -13.15 1.24 1.15
C VAL A 573 -12.85 1.73 2.56
N LEU A 574 -13.40 1.05 3.55
CA LEU A 574 -13.09 1.23 4.97
C LEU A 574 -12.17 0.10 5.43
N ARG A 575 -11.37 0.40 6.43
CA ARG A 575 -10.56 -0.60 7.11
C ARG A 575 -11.15 -0.89 8.48
N GLU A 576 -11.68 -2.09 8.66
CA GLU A 576 -12.16 -2.63 9.93
C GLU A 576 -11.15 -3.65 10.47
N GLY A 577 -10.45 -3.28 11.55
CA GLY A 577 -9.31 -4.06 12.03
C GLY A 577 -8.19 -4.18 11.00
N LYS A 578 -8.03 -5.36 10.41
CA LYS A 578 -7.11 -5.63 9.29
C LYS A 578 -7.84 -5.76 7.94
N ARG A 579 -9.16 -5.95 7.93
CA ARG A 579 -10.00 -6.25 6.75
C ARG A 579 -10.43 -4.98 6.02
N LEU A 580 -10.60 -5.09 4.72
CA LEU A 580 -11.05 -4.03 3.82
C LEU A 580 -12.50 -4.31 3.43
N GLU A 581 -13.38 -3.34 3.65
CA GLU A 581 -14.81 -3.44 3.36
C GLU A 581 -15.22 -2.31 2.43
N PRO A 582 -15.95 -2.57 1.33
CA PRO A 582 -16.43 -1.52 0.45
C PRO A 582 -17.54 -0.74 1.13
N THR A 583 -17.63 0.55 0.82
CA THR A 583 -18.73 1.41 1.26
C THR A 583 -19.83 1.46 0.19
N GLU A 584 -21.03 1.94 0.53
CA GLU A 584 -22.09 2.23 -0.45
C GLU A 584 -21.55 3.08 -1.61
N THR A 585 -20.71 4.10 -1.31
CA THR A 585 -20.06 4.91 -2.34
C THR A 585 -19.07 4.07 -3.17
N GLY A 586 -18.38 3.11 -2.56
CA GLY A 586 -17.50 2.18 -3.24
C GLY A 586 -18.25 1.31 -4.23
N PHE A 587 -19.35 0.69 -3.81
CA PHE A 587 -20.24 -0.07 -4.70
C PHE A 587 -20.73 0.78 -5.86
N LEU A 588 -21.31 1.94 -5.58
CA LEU A 588 -21.86 2.83 -6.59
C LEU A 588 -20.82 3.27 -7.63
N VAL A 589 -19.64 3.70 -7.18
CA VAL A 589 -18.55 4.12 -8.10
C VAL A 589 -18.05 2.93 -8.91
N ASN A 590 -17.88 1.76 -8.28
CA ASN A 590 -17.49 0.54 -8.96
C ASN A 590 -18.47 0.19 -10.08
N ASP A 591 -19.76 0.14 -9.78
CA ASP A 591 -20.80 -0.29 -10.74
C ASP A 591 -20.88 0.65 -11.94
N LEU A 592 -20.82 1.94 -11.71
CA LEU A 592 -20.78 2.93 -12.79
C LEU A 592 -19.53 2.81 -13.65
N VAL A 593 -18.35 2.55 -13.04
CA VAL A 593 -17.12 2.41 -13.80
C VAL A 593 -17.07 1.08 -14.54
N VAL A 594 -17.57 -0.01 -13.96
CA VAL A 594 -17.69 -1.32 -14.62
C VAL A 594 -18.63 -1.25 -15.84
N GLU A 595 -19.78 -0.58 -15.69
CA GLU A 595 -20.80 -0.47 -16.74
C GLU A 595 -20.32 0.39 -17.94
N TYR A 596 -19.77 1.58 -17.64
CA TYR A 596 -19.41 2.54 -18.69
C TYR A 596 -17.97 2.45 -19.18
N PHE A 597 -17.06 1.94 -18.37
CA PHE A 597 -15.62 1.83 -18.67
C PHE A 597 -15.06 0.43 -18.37
N PRO A 598 -15.65 -0.64 -18.92
CA PRO A 598 -15.27 -2.01 -18.56
C PRO A 598 -13.77 -2.31 -18.77
N SER A 599 -13.15 -1.77 -19.84
CA SER A 599 -11.73 -1.94 -20.09
C SER A 599 -10.83 -1.33 -19.00
N ILE A 600 -11.24 -0.20 -18.40
CA ILE A 600 -10.43 0.46 -17.36
C ILE A 600 -10.37 -0.35 -16.06
N VAL A 601 -11.34 -1.22 -15.85
CA VAL A 601 -11.41 -2.10 -14.66
C VAL A 601 -11.12 -3.56 -15.00
N ASP A 602 -10.79 -3.85 -16.24
CA ASP A 602 -10.37 -5.17 -16.66
C ASP A 602 -8.94 -5.48 -16.20
N ILE A 603 -8.77 -6.64 -15.58
CA ILE A 603 -7.51 -7.09 -14.99
C ILE A 603 -6.46 -7.28 -16.06
N ASN A 604 -6.79 -8.03 -17.13
CA ASN A 604 -5.85 -8.35 -18.19
C ASN A 604 -5.45 -7.10 -18.99
N PHE A 605 -6.42 -6.24 -19.31
CA PHE A 605 -6.16 -4.98 -19.97
C PHE A 605 -5.21 -4.09 -19.17
N THR A 606 -5.43 -4.00 -17.84
CA THR A 606 -4.58 -3.18 -16.97
C THR A 606 -3.19 -3.79 -16.83
N SER A 607 -3.06 -5.11 -16.73
CA SER A 607 -1.78 -5.81 -16.70
C SER A 607 -1.00 -5.58 -18.00
N ASN A 608 -1.63 -5.79 -19.16
CA ASN A 608 -0.98 -5.58 -20.46
C ASN A 608 -0.47 -4.15 -20.62
N LEU A 609 -1.24 -3.16 -20.18
CA LEU A 609 -0.80 -1.76 -20.26
C LEU A 609 0.36 -1.46 -19.31
N GLU A 610 0.47 -2.14 -18.16
CA GLU A 610 1.66 -2.06 -17.29
C GLU A 610 2.89 -2.70 -17.96
N ASP A 611 2.70 -3.79 -18.72
CA ASP A 611 3.78 -4.44 -19.48
C ASP A 611 4.22 -3.59 -20.68
N GLU A 612 3.29 -2.91 -21.36
CA GLU A 612 3.63 -1.93 -22.42
C GLU A 612 4.45 -0.75 -21.84
N LEU A 613 4.11 -0.26 -20.64
CA LEU A 613 4.91 0.75 -19.96
C LEU A 613 6.32 0.24 -19.58
N ASP A 614 6.48 -1.05 -19.33
CA ASP A 614 7.78 -1.66 -19.08
C ASP A 614 8.56 -1.84 -20.41
N GLN A 615 7.89 -2.14 -21.53
CA GLN A 615 8.49 -2.15 -22.87
C GLN A 615 9.00 -0.77 -23.30
N ILE A 616 8.27 0.32 -22.97
CA ILE A 616 8.81 1.67 -23.17
C ILE A 616 10.09 1.88 -22.36
N ALA A 617 10.13 1.41 -21.10
CA ALA A 617 11.28 1.55 -20.23
C ALA A 617 12.52 0.76 -20.69
N SER A 618 12.33 -0.29 -21.52
CA SER A 618 13.42 -1.06 -22.14
C SER A 618 13.76 -0.57 -23.57
N GLY A 619 13.06 0.43 -24.09
CA GLY A 619 13.26 0.95 -25.45
C GLY A 619 12.64 0.09 -26.55
N ASP A 620 11.76 -0.86 -26.21
CA ASP A 620 11.10 -1.77 -27.15
C ASP A 620 9.78 -1.21 -27.71
N ALA A 621 9.26 -0.11 -27.16
CA ALA A 621 8.01 0.52 -27.59
C ALA A 621 8.07 2.05 -27.50
N GLU A 622 7.40 2.72 -28.47
CA GLU A 622 7.26 4.18 -28.49
C GLU A 622 6.07 4.64 -27.63
N TRP A 623 6.32 5.53 -26.69
CA TRP A 623 5.32 5.97 -25.71
C TRP A 623 4.07 6.63 -26.34
N VAL A 624 4.23 7.35 -27.45
CA VAL A 624 3.12 8.02 -28.16
C VAL A 624 2.16 7.00 -28.75
N ASP A 625 2.68 5.91 -29.31
CA ASP A 625 1.87 4.88 -29.94
C ASP A 625 1.04 4.11 -28.91
N VAL A 626 1.64 3.75 -27.78
CA VAL A 626 0.94 3.14 -26.64
C VAL A 626 -0.21 4.03 -26.13
N ILE A 627 0.03 5.33 -25.98
CA ILE A 627 -1.04 6.27 -25.55
C ILE A 627 -2.12 6.42 -26.60
N ARG A 628 -1.77 6.46 -27.89
CA ARG A 628 -2.72 6.61 -29.00
C ARG A 628 -3.65 5.39 -29.10
N GLU A 629 -3.10 4.17 -28.99
CA GLU A 629 -3.87 2.94 -28.98
C GLU A 629 -4.87 2.89 -27.82
N PHE A 630 -4.43 3.33 -26.64
CA PHE A 630 -5.30 3.45 -25.46
C PHE A 630 -6.39 4.52 -25.65
N TYR A 631 -6.03 5.72 -26.14
CA TYR A 631 -6.90 6.89 -26.09
C TYR A 631 -8.08 6.83 -27.07
N GLY A 632 -7.92 6.23 -28.24
CA GLY A 632 -8.98 6.10 -29.23
C GLY A 632 -10.26 5.47 -28.65
N PRO A 633 -10.23 4.19 -28.24
CA PRO A 633 -11.37 3.52 -27.62
C PRO A 633 -11.84 4.18 -26.33
N PHE A 634 -10.93 4.77 -25.55
CA PHE A 634 -11.26 5.43 -24.30
C PHE A 634 -12.08 6.70 -24.52
N SER A 635 -11.75 7.53 -25.53
CA SER A 635 -12.49 8.75 -25.84
C SER A 635 -13.94 8.47 -26.29
N GLU A 636 -14.15 7.43 -27.08
CA GLU A 636 -15.49 6.99 -27.47
C GLU A 636 -16.34 6.57 -26.26
N ARG A 637 -15.72 5.91 -25.29
CA ARG A 637 -16.36 5.52 -24.02
C ARG A 637 -16.70 6.73 -23.16
N LEU A 638 -15.84 7.74 -23.13
CA LEU A 638 -16.12 9.00 -22.41
C LEU A 638 -17.37 9.71 -22.96
N GLU A 639 -17.49 9.83 -24.28
CA GLU A 639 -18.67 10.44 -24.91
C GLU A 639 -19.94 9.67 -24.60
N LYS A 640 -19.93 8.35 -24.68
CA LYS A 640 -21.04 7.48 -24.28
C LYS A 640 -21.42 7.66 -22.82
N ALA A 641 -20.44 7.64 -21.93
CA ALA A 641 -20.67 7.79 -20.50
C ALA A 641 -21.25 9.18 -20.16
N GLU A 642 -20.77 10.25 -20.78
CA GLU A 642 -21.31 11.59 -20.55
C GLU A 642 -22.78 11.70 -20.98
N ALA A 643 -23.15 11.08 -22.10
CA ALA A 643 -24.49 11.10 -22.63
C ALA A 643 -25.46 10.16 -21.88
N GLN A 644 -25.05 8.95 -21.54
CA GLN A 644 -25.93 7.87 -21.12
C GLN A 644 -25.91 7.58 -19.62
N MET A 645 -24.81 7.91 -18.91
CA MET A 645 -24.73 7.66 -17.46
C MET A 645 -25.84 8.39 -16.71
N PRO A 646 -26.67 7.70 -15.90
CA PRO A 646 -27.77 8.32 -15.16
C PRO A 646 -27.25 9.28 -14.09
N GLU A 647 -28.02 10.32 -13.82
CA GLU A 647 -27.76 11.17 -12.65
C GLU A 647 -28.24 10.45 -11.38
N GLN A 648 -27.32 9.83 -10.68
CA GLN A 648 -27.54 9.23 -9.37
C GLN A 648 -27.06 10.21 -8.29
N LYS A 649 -27.74 11.34 -8.17
CA LYS A 649 -27.54 12.19 -6.99
C LYS A 649 -28.11 11.39 -5.81
N ALA A 650 -27.22 10.82 -4.99
CA ALA A 650 -27.63 10.15 -3.77
C ALA A 650 -28.62 11.06 -3.04
N GLU A 651 -29.85 10.63 -2.85
CA GLU A 651 -30.75 11.30 -1.95
C GLU A 651 -30.04 11.39 -0.61
N LEU A 652 -29.76 12.61 -0.19
CA LEU A 652 -29.04 12.82 1.06
C LEU A 652 -29.95 12.28 2.17
N GLU A 653 -29.52 11.23 2.83
CA GLU A 653 -30.27 10.54 3.87
C GLU A 653 -30.66 11.56 4.92
N LYS A 654 -31.98 11.80 5.04
CA LYS A 654 -32.54 12.75 6.00
C LYS A 654 -32.54 12.12 7.39
N VAL A 655 -32.07 12.86 8.37
CA VAL A 655 -32.01 12.40 9.77
C VAL A 655 -33.40 12.40 10.43
N GLY A 656 -34.41 12.96 9.77
CA GLY A 656 -35.78 13.06 10.30
C GLY A 656 -35.99 14.16 11.34
N ARG A 657 -35.00 15.08 11.47
CA ARG A 657 -35.10 16.26 12.36
C ARG A 657 -34.55 17.52 11.71
N GLU A 658 -35.02 18.66 12.19
CA GLU A 658 -34.68 19.96 11.65
C GLU A 658 -33.39 20.54 12.26
N CYS A 659 -32.72 21.40 11.49
CA CYS A 659 -31.54 22.11 11.93
C CYS A 659 -31.88 23.13 13.03
N PRO A 660 -31.24 23.07 14.21
CA PRO A 660 -31.54 23.99 15.32
C PRO A 660 -31.16 25.44 15.04
N ARG A 661 -30.43 25.71 13.94
CA ARG A 661 -30.04 27.08 13.56
C ARG A 661 -30.98 27.73 12.54
N CYS A 662 -31.55 26.96 11.62
CA CYS A 662 -32.27 27.54 10.49
C CYS A 662 -33.57 26.79 10.09
N GLY A 663 -33.94 25.71 10.78
CA GLY A 663 -35.18 24.97 10.54
C GLY A 663 -35.20 24.08 9.29
N HIS A 664 -34.10 24.01 8.51
CA HIS A 664 -34.05 23.12 7.37
C HIS A 664 -33.66 21.71 7.81
N ASP A 665 -33.99 20.71 6.99
CA ASP A 665 -33.66 19.31 7.28
C ASP A 665 -32.17 19.08 7.61
N LEU A 666 -31.91 18.23 8.57
CA LEU A 666 -30.58 17.65 8.80
C LEU A 666 -30.39 16.43 7.92
N ILE A 667 -29.21 16.34 7.30
CA ILE A 667 -28.82 15.30 6.36
C ILE A 667 -27.52 14.69 6.73
N ILE A 668 -27.34 13.39 6.46
CA ILE A 668 -26.08 12.69 6.65
C ILE A 668 -25.16 12.98 5.47
N ARG A 669 -23.95 13.44 5.76
CA ARG A 669 -22.89 13.65 4.77
C ARG A 669 -21.65 12.87 5.13
N TRP A 670 -20.86 12.53 4.13
CA TRP A 670 -19.54 11.94 4.30
C TRP A 670 -18.45 13.01 4.34
N GLY A 671 -17.66 13.03 5.39
CA GLY A 671 -16.51 13.89 5.57
C GLY A 671 -15.19 13.08 5.56
N ARG A 672 -14.08 13.79 5.74
CA ARG A 672 -12.74 13.18 5.83
C ARG A 672 -12.60 12.12 6.94
N TYR A 673 -13.45 12.22 7.97
CA TYR A 673 -13.38 11.37 9.16
C TYR A 673 -14.58 10.41 9.29
N GLY A 674 -15.39 10.25 8.25
CA GLY A 674 -16.58 9.40 8.22
C GLY A 674 -17.89 10.19 8.05
N LYS A 675 -19.02 9.54 8.33
CA LYS A 675 -20.36 10.14 8.30
C LYS A 675 -20.44 11.27 9.35
N PHE A 676 -21.11 12.37 8.99
CA PHE A 676 -21.48 13.45 9.91
C PHE A 676 -22.82 14.04 9.49
N ILE A 677 -23.53 14.61 10.42
CA ILE A 677 -24.81 15.26 10.16
C ILE A 677 -24.57 16.74 9.86
N SER A 678 -25.21 17.27 8.84
CA SER A 678 -25.13 18.67 8.46
C SER A 678 -26.46 19.22 8.03
N CYS A 679 -26.63 20.56 8.10
CA CYS A 679 -27.79 21.21 7.56
C CYS A 679 -27.83 21.07 6.03
N SER A 680 -29.05 20.80 5.48
CA SER A 680 -29.29 20.74 4.03
C SER A 680 -29.07 22.09 3.35
N ASN A 681 -29.26 23.22 4.07
CA ASN A 681 -29.08 24.58 3.58
C ASN A 681 -27.61 25.06 3.58
N PHE A 682 -26.64 24.15 3.48
CA PHE A 682 -25.24 24.54 3.24
C PHE A 682 -25.04 25.04 1.80
N PRO A 683 -24.35 26.16 1.55
CA PRO A 683 -23.37 26.84 2.43
C PRO A 683 -23.94 27.94 3.34
N ASP A 684 -25.20 28.31 3.22
CA ASP A 684 -25.80 29.42 3.97
C ASP A 684 -25.92 29.09 5.47
N CYS A 685 -26.25 27.84 5.80
CA CYS A 685 -26.16 27.32 7.15
C CYS A 685 -25.01 26.28 7.27
N ARG A 686 -24.07 26.55 8.17
CA ARG A 686 -22.90 25.69 8.40
C ARG A 686 -23.01 24.83 9.65
N TYR A 687 -24.25 24.51 10.07
CA TYR A 687 -24.45 23.63 11.21
C TYR A 687 -24.00 22.22 10.89
N THR A 688 -23.21 21.64 11.78
CA THR A 688 -22.74 20.24 11.68
C THR A 688 -22.70 19.61 13.08
N GLU A 689 -23.00 18.32 13.14
CA GLU A 689 -22.83 17.50 14.34
C GLU A 689 -22.28 16.11 13.99
N PRO A 690 -21.67 15.39 14.95
CA PRO A 690 -21.19 14.04 14.73
C PRO A 690 -22.34 13.08 14.40
N TYR A 691 -22.14 12.20 13.42
CA TYR A 691 -22.98 11.02 13.25
C TYR A 691 -22.61 9.99 14.31
N LEU A 692 -23.55 9.64 15.19
CA LEU A 692 -23.34 8.68 16.27
C LEU A 692 -23.92 7.33 15.86
N GLU A 693 -23.06 6.37 15.65
CA GLU A 693 -23.43 4.99 15.31
C GLU A 693 -23.73 4.25 16.62
N THR A 694 -25.01 4.00 16.88
CA THR A 694 -25.45 3.28 18.08
C THR A 694 -25.20 1.78 17.91
N ILE A 695 -24.89 1.08 18.99
CA ILE A 695 -24.69 -0.38 18.99
C ILE A 695 -25.88 -1.13 19.62
N GLY A 696 -27.02 -0.45 19.82
CA GLY A 696 -28.22 -1.05 20.40
C GLY A 696 -28.13 -1.34 21.90
N VAL A 697 -27.11 -0.82 22.59
CA VAL A 697 -26.92 -1.04 24.03
C VAL A 697 -27.19 0.26 24.79
N THR A 698 -28.09 0.22 25.78
CA THR A 698 -28.33 1.36 26.67
C THR A 698 -27.08 1.63 27.52
N CYS A 699 -26.78 2.91 27.72
CA CYS A 699 -25.58 3.28 28.51
C CYS A 699 -25.68 2.75 29.95
N PRO A 700 -24.73 1.94 30.37
CA PRO A 700 -24.76 1.30 31.69
C PRO A 700 -24.58 2.28 32.85
N THR A 701 -24.06 3.50 32.59
CA THR A 701 -23.81 4.51 33.61
C THR A 701 -25.01 5.42 33.82
N CYS A 702 -25.61 5.96 32.75
CA CYS A 702 -26.73 6.90 32.92
C CYS A 702 -28.11 6.26 32.70
N GLY A 703 -28.21 5.09 32.08
CA GLY A 703 -29.49 4.40 31.83
C GLY A 703 -30.43 5.07 30.80
N GLU A 704 -30.06 6.25 30.29
CA GLU A 704 -30.89 7.05 29.38
C GLU A 704 -30.27 7.23 27.96
N GLY A 705 -28.97 7.27 27.89
CA GLY A 705 -28.25 7.35 26.60
C GLY A 705 -27.98 5.98 26.02
N GLU A 706 -27.65 5.93 24.74
CA GLU A 706 -27.20 4.72 24.06
C GLU A 706 -25.66 4.69 23.98
N VAL A 707 -25.10 3.51 23.97
CA VAL A 707 -23.68 3.35 23.70
C VAL A 707 -23.45 3.52 22.19
N VAL A 708 -22.50 4.41 21.87
CA VAL A 708 -22.16 4.76 20.50
C VAL A 708 -20.70 4.46 20.19
N ARG A 709 -20.43 4.01 19.00
CA ARG A 709 -19.08 3.79 18.47
C ARG A 709 -18.43 5.13 18.08
N ARG A 710 -17.27 5.42 18.62
CA ARG A 710 -16.52 6.66 18.37
C ARG A 710 -15.07 6.35 17.95
N LYS A 711 -14.42 7.28 17.27
CA LYS A 711 -13.00 7.20 16.93
C LYS A 711 -12.21 8.32 17.59
N THR A 712 -11.06 7.98 18.15
CA THR A 712 -10.10 8.98 18.67
C THR A 712 -9.47 9.77 17.51
N ARG A 713 -8.81 10.90 17.79
CA ARG A 713 -8.03 11.65 16.78
C ARG A 713 -6.96 10.82 16.07
N LYS A 714 -6.50 9.72 16.68
CA LYS A 714 -5.53 8.77 16.12
C LYS A 714 -6.18 7.60 15.39
N GLY A 715 -7.52 7.64 15.18
CA GLY A 715 -8.28 6.62 14.44
C GLY A 715 -8.63 5.35 15.23
N ARG A 716 -8.29 5.24 16.53
CA ARG A 716 -8.68 4.07 17.34
C ARG A 716 -10.14 4.14 17.72
N THR A 717 -10.87 3.04 17.53
CA THR A 717 -12.26 2.89 17.96
C THR A 717 -12.35 2.77 19.48
N PHE A 718 -13.36 3.41 20.07
CA PHE A 718 -13.79 3.24 21.45
C PHE A 718 -15.31 3.42 21.51
N TYR A 719 -15.91 2.99 22.57
CA TYR A 719 -17.34 3.08 22.81
C TYR A 719 -17.61 4.09 23.93
N GLY A 720 -18.65 4.90 23.78
CA GLY A 720 -18.98 5.92 24.76
C GLY A 720 -20.47 6.24 24.77
N CYS A 721 -20.93 6.97 25.77
CA CYS A 721 -22.34 7.40 25.83
C CYS A 721 -22.68 8.44 24.76
N SER A 722 -23.88 8.33 24.16
CA SER A 722 -24.43 9.32 23.22
C SER A 722 -24.63 10.69 23.87
N ARG A 723 -24.83 10.75 25.19
CA ARG A 723 -25.06 11.97 25.99
C ARG A 723 -23.79 12.66 26.47
N TYR A 724 -22.62 12.28 25.96
CA TYR A 724 -21.41 13.02 26.30
C TYR A 724 -21.54 14.49 25.87
N PRO A 725 -21.21 15.50 26.71
CA PRO A 725 -20.45 15.41 27.95
C PRO A 725 -21.24 15.16 29.25
N ASP A 726 -22.56 15.06 29.22
CA ASP A 726 -23.40 14.90 30.43
C ASP A 726 -23.18 13.52 31.09
N CYS A 727 -22.76 12.52 30.32
CA CYS A 727 -22.33 11.20 30.76
C CYS A 727 -20.99 10.85 30.14
N ASP A 728 -20.00 10.48 30.96
CA ASP A 728 -18.61 10.24 30.57
C ASP A 728 -18.26 8.76 30.37
N PHE A 729 -19.27 7.87 30.34
CA PHE A 729 -19.04 6.45 30.10
C PHE A 729 -18.19 6.20 28.86
N THR A 730 -17.11 5.44 29.01
CA THR A 730 -16.23 5.03 27.91
C THR A 730 -15.70 3.62 28.09
N SER A 731 -15.58 2.86 27.00
CA SER A 731 -14.96 1.55 26.96
C SER A 731 -14.12 1.36 25.70
N TRP A 732 -12.98 0.69 25.82
CA TRP A 732 -12.14 0.32 24.68
C TRP A 732 -12.59 -0.97 23.99
N LYS A 733 -13.42 -1.76 24.65
CA LYS A 733 -14.04 -2.96 24.10
C LYS A 733 -15.53 -2.75 23.95
N GLN A 734 -16.16 -3.48 23.03
CA GLN A 734 -17.58 -3.33 22.76
C GLN A 734 -18.39 -3.86 23.96
N PRO A 735 -19.24 -3.02 24.59
CA PRO A 735 -20.18 -3.49 25.59
C PRO A 735 -21.31 -4.31 24.98
N VAL A 736 -21.87 -5.24 25.76
CA VAL A 736 -23.09 -5.98 25.45
C VAL A 736 -24.24 -5.53 26.35
N ALA A 737 -25.48 -5.88 25.97
CA ALA A 737 -26.68 -5.46 26.73
C ALA A 737 -26.80 -6.19 28.07
N GLU A 738 -26.31 -7.42 28.14
CA GLU A 738 -26.37 -8.28 29.29
C GLU A 738 -25.44 -7.78 30.40
N LYS A 739 -25.89 -7.97 31.64
CA LYS A 739 -25.13 -7.63 32.84
C LYS A 739 -24.36 -8.84 33.35
N CYS A 740 -23.28 -8.56 34.05
CA CYS A 740 -22.49 -9.60 34.70
C CYS A 740 -23.35 -10.38 35.73
N PRO A 741 -23.47 -11.71 35.63
CA PRO A 741 -24.28 -12.51 36.53
C PRO A 741 -23.76 -12.45 37.98
N ASN A 742 -22.45 -12.20 38.21
CA ASN A 742 -21.86 -12.19 39.52
C ASN A 742 -21.94 -10.84 40.25
N CYS A 743 -21.84 -9.73 39.52
CA CYS A 743 -21.80 -8.40 40.17
C CYS A 743 -22.78 -7.39 39.58
N GLY A 744 -23.53 -7.75 38.50
CA GLY A 744 -24.42 -6.80 37.80
C GLY A 744 -23.69 -5.75 36.97
N GLY A 745 -22.37 -5.82 36.87
CA GLY A 745 -21.52 -4.86 36.16
C GLY A 745 -21.57 -5.01 34.65
N VAL A 746 -20.78 -4.17 33.95
CA VAL A 746 -20.77 -4.09 32.47
C VAL A 746 -19.96 -5.21 31.87
N LEU A 747 -20.55 -5.99 30.99
CA LEU A 747 -19.86 -6.98 30.20
C LEU A 747 -19.39 -6.40 28.86
N VAL A 748 -18.17 -6.76 28.46
CA VAL A 748 -17.59 -6.37 27.16
C VAL A 748 -17.04 -7.59 26.43
N ILE A 749 -17.05 -7.55 25.12
CA ILE A 749 -16.48 -8.62 24.26
C ILE A 749 -14.97 -8.67 24.49
N ALA A 750 -14.48 -9.74 25.12
CA ALA A 750 -13.06 -9.97 25.34
C ALA A 750 -12.38 -10.55 24.10
N ASN A 751 -12.99 -11.57 23.49
CA ASN A 751 -12.61 -12.23 22.23
C ASN A 751 -13.86 -12.91 21.59
N LYS A 752 -13.68 -13.69 20.52
CA LYS A 752 -14.78 -14.34 19.78
C LYS A 752 -15.65 -15.32 20.63
N ARG A 753 -15.19 -15.77 21.79
CA ARG A 753 -15.87 -16.76 22.62
C ARG A 753 -16.11 -16.31 24.05
N GLN A 754 -15.58 -15.15 24.45
CA GLN A 754 -15.58 -14.74 25.86
C GLN A 754 -16.01 -13.29 26.06
N LEU A 755 -16.81 -13.07 27.06
CA LEU A 755 -17.14 -11.78 27.65
C LEU A 755 -16.31 -11.55 28.90
N LYS A 756 -15.89 -10.32 29.17
CA LYS A 756 -15.21 -9.93 30.40
C LYS A 756 -16.00 -8.85 31.11
N CYS A 757 -16.20 -8.98 32.41
CA CYS A 757 -16.76 -7.91 33.21
C CYS A 757 -15.73 -6.80 33.45
N LEU A 758 -16.17 -5.54 33.31
CA LEU A 758 -15.30 -4.39 33.58
C LEU A 758 -15.13 -4.10 35.08
N ASP A 759 -16.07 -4.56 35.91
CA ASP A 759 -16.10 -4.25 37.34
C ASP A 759 -15.43 -5.34 38.19
N CYS A 760 -15.78 -6.62 37.99
CA CYS A 760 -15.19 -7.73 38.75
C CYS A 760 -14.07 -8.48 38.01
N GLU A 761 -13.76 -8.10 36.75
CA GLU A 761 -12.75 -8.69 35.86
C GLU A 761 -12.94 -10.16 35.48
N GLU A 762 -14.01 -10.80 35.93
CA GLU A 762 -14.32 -12.19 35.59
C GLU A 762 -14.68 -12.37 34.12
N THR A 763 -14.42 -13.56 33.60
CA THR A 763 -14.61 -13.91 32.19
C THR A 763 -15.64 -15.03 32.06
N PHE A 764 -16.59 -14.86 31.14
CA PHE A 764 -17.70 -15.77 30.88
C PHE A 764 -17.66 -16.24 29.44
N LEU A 765 -18.19 -17.43 29.15
CA LEU A 765 -18.40 -17.85 27.77
C LEU A 765 -19.56 -17.06 27.16
N GLN A 766 -19.39 -16.60 25.93
CA GLN A 766 -20.38 -15.78 25.24
C GLN A 766 -21.72 -16.52 25.08
N ASP A 767 -21.65 -17.82 24.75
CA ASP A 767 -22.81 -18.68 24.54
C ASP A 767 -23.62 -18.95 25.81
N GLU A 768 -23.00 -18.86 26.99
CA GLU A 768 -23.70 -19.04 28.27
C GLU A 768 -24.53 -17.80 28.64
N ILE A 769 -24.03 -16.61 28.31
CA ILE A 769 -24.68 -15.34 28.68
C ILE A 769 -25.72 -14.91 27.63
N LEU A 770 -25.43 -15.09 26.33
CA LEU A 770 -26.31 -14.59 25.27
C LEU A 770 -27.49 -15.55 24.96
N LYS A 771 -27.39 -16.85 25.28
CA LYS A 771 -28.52 -17.81 25.13
C LYS A 771 -29.64 -17.60 26.14
N GLU A 772 -29.38 -17.04 27.31
CA GLU A 772 -30.42 -16.72 28.31
C GLU A 772 -31.33 -15.56 27.85
N SER A 773 -30.89 -14.69 26.95
CA SER A 773 -31.68 -13.54 26.46
C SER A 773 -32.69 -13.88 25.35
N GLU A 774 -32.52 -15.03 24.65
CA GLU A 774 -33.49 -15.51 23.64
C GLU A 774 -34.63 -16.36 24.24
N MET A 775 -34.54 -16.71 25.53
CA MET A 775 -35.56 -17.49 26.24
C MET A 775 -36.38 -16.71 27.28
N ALA A 776 -36.16 -15.40 27.40
CA ALA A 776 -36.97 -14.47 28.17
C ALA A 776 -37.68 -13.45 27.27
#